data_d1f3d68ba7c212dd243a719f663c906d
#
_entry.id   d1f3d68ba7c212dd243a719f663c906d
#
_cell.length_a   1.000
_cell.length_b   1.000
_cell.length_c   1.000
_cell.angle_alpha   90.00
_cell.angle_beta   90.00
_cell.angle_gamma   90.00
#
_symmetry.space_group_name_H-M   'P 1'
#
loop_
_entity.id
_entity.type
_entity.pdbx_description
1 polymer ?
#
loop_
_entity_poly.entity_id
_entity_poly.type
_entity_poly.pdbx_seq_one_letter_code
_entity_poly.pdbx_strand_id
1 'polypeptide(L)'
;MRKIAITLLASVLFVCWPHDATAQTTCEDALREAEKSYELGLFEDVPAKLSTCAGARISRTLEIQMHSLLARAYVQNDEPEKARREVSTLLRLDSTFEPGPSPRFAALVAQVRREELTTQVASVSKTSESLREAPATVIVITGEEIQRRGYLDLEQLLHDLPGFDISRENGGPYSTIYQRGYNLTGNNRNLLLIDGIEQNDLSSGTVYLSRQYPLTNIDRVEVIYGPASTMYGANAYTGVISILTKTPEAVAGEGRAFGLNGQITGGGYGSGSADVSIAGRDRSGTLAWSLSGIFQKSKERDLSRFSDWDYSYRDVDYKHLMRLDGTAAQRAVLCGTSSPYIHCDSTGISLTDEGERLVRSLDSTMVRNTGSGFDDRAQDWSISGKLRIANLTLGLQSWRSEEGLATAIGRNFGGQTSIVPRETAIYMKYSLPVGTMNLNVFSRYQQTSSEKTHPTLDILHTYADGFLSLYSLVAPCQSPRDPKPVGCAPANPWVETIRLGSLSNQFRSEVSAAWTSSERFTAVGGIEFTKSSIQSEYDQIADGPGALITIPLEKPEQIEHTDIASYAQGSWRPRPSLKVVLAGRLTYNEIVNKPAASGFGTLFTPRAAVIYSPLGKRLTLKVIYSEAFKDPTDSEKFGVLFQYLNAYRSNGLRPERVRNVELTGAWEPGTRMSVEGAVYQAKYSGVVAYGYPLQPNGTPVEGCFIGCQQYQNRDDIQVRGMQLTARYRLAASAEAWGNYTHTAPFQTNPRDFFGNPLLDPQGQRIDRIPGHGIASNRANAGLEMSLPPRWNASLRVHYVGRRLLGPGTTLPSAPISGVDPYTSVDAALSYADILPHSTLQLTAFNLFDKNYYDPADSLTSVPRILQAGRTLFLRLSYRLPR
;
A
#
# COMPACT_ATOMS: atom_id res chain seq x y z
N MET A 1 -12.82 7.94 32.67
CA MET A 1 -13.33 7.39 31.40
C MET A 1 -14.79 6.90 31.38
N ARG A 2 -15.52 6.84 32.51
CA ARG A 2 -16.96 6.42 32.52
C ARG A 2 -17.99 7.54 32.40
N LYS A 3 -17.61 8.81 32.43
CA LYS A 3 -18.54 9.98 32.38
C LYS A 3 -18.59 10.73 31.04
N ILE A 4 -17.72 10.42 30.07
CA ILE A 4 -17.69 11.10 28.77
C ILE A 4 -18.50 10.33 27.69
N ALA A 5 -18.71 9.03 27.88
CA ALA A 5 -19.45 8.19 26.93
C ALA A 5 -20.97 8.38 26.93
N ILE A 6 -21.55 8.95 27.98
CA ILE A 6 -23.02 9.07 28.12
C ILE A 6 -23.55 10.41 27.58
N THR A 7 -22.73 11.44 27.50
CA THR A 7 -23.19 12.78 27.06
C THR A 7 -23.19 12.93 25.53
N LEU A 8 -22.48 12.08 24.80
CA LEU A 8 -22.47 12.10 23.33
C LEU A 8 -23.60 11.25 22.69
N LEU A 9 -24.21 10.32 23.44
CA LEU A 9 -25.34 9.53 22.94
C LEU A 9 -26.69 10.23 23.06
N ALA A 10 -26.80 11.27 23.88
CA ALA A 10 -28.07 11.97 24.13
C ALA A 10 -28.39 13.12 23.15
N SER A 11 -27.44 13.51 22.28
CA SER A 11 -27.63 14.65 21.37
C SER A 11 -27.97 14.25 19.92
N VAL A 12 -28.12 12.95 19.61
CA VAL A 12 -28.42 12.45 18.26
C VAL A 12 -29.90 12.00 18.10
N LEU A 13 -30.63 11.96 19.16
CA LEU A 13 -32.08 11.64 19.11
C LEU A 13 -32.88 12.95 19.11
N PHE A 14 -33.21 13.47 17.96
CA PHE A 14 -34.40 14.25 17.60
C PHE A 14 -34.14 15.13 16.36
N VAL A 15 -34.31 14.56 15.16
CA VAL A 15 -35.03 15.23 14.05
C VAL A 15 -35.52 14.17 13.08
N CYS A 16 -36.58 13.48 13.42
CA CYS A 16 -37.45 12.90 12.40
C CYS A 16 -38.36 14.01 11.90
N TRP A 17 -38.03 14.59 10.74
CA TRP A 17 -39.00 15.36 10.00
C TRP A 17 -39.88 14.41 9.17
N PRO A 18 -41.21 14.68 9.13
CA PRO A 18 -42.11 13.83 8.35
C PRO A 18 -41.77 13.94 6.87
N HIS A 19 -41.58 12.82 6.21
CA HIS A 19 -41.62 12.72 4.76
C HIS A 19 -43.01 13.16 4.29
N ASP A 20 -43.07 13.89 3.20
CA ASP A 20 -44.35 14.30 2.56
C ASP A 20 -45.10 13.02 2.14
N ALA A 21 -45.94 12.53 3.02
CA ALA A 21 -46.70 11.28 2.84
C ALA A 21 -47.62 11.34 1.59
N THR A 22 -48.03 12.53 1.19
CA THR A 22 -48.88 12.73 -0.01
C THR A 22 -48.15 12.57 -1.32
N ALA A 23 -46.90 13.03 -1.43
CA ALA A 23 -46.09 12.85 -2.65
C ALA A 23 -45.68 11.39 -2.84
N GLN A 24 -45.43 10.69 -1.75
CA GLN A 24 -45.05 9.27 -1.79
C GLN A 24 -46.23 8.39 -2.23
N THR A 25 -47.41 8.57 -1.66
CA THR A 25 -48.62 7.81 -2.06
C THR A 25 -49.03 8.07 -3.51
N THR A 26 -48.94 9.30 -3.99
CA THR A 26 -49.22 9.64 -5.39
C THR A 26 -48.24 8.97 -6.37
N CYS A 27 -46.94 8.87 -5.99
CA CYS A 27 -45.96 8.22 -6.83
C CYS A 27 -46.06 6.70 -6.77
N GLU A 28 -46.42 6.10 -5.63
CA GLU A 28 -46.70 4.67 -5.52
C GLU A 28 -47.89 4.22 -6.39
N ASP A 29 -48.94 5.05 -6.48
CA ASP A 29 -50.07 4.81 -7.37
C ASP A 29 -49.66 4.93 -8.85
N ALA A 30 -48.91 5.97 -9.21
CA ALA A 30 -48.39 6.16 -10.54
C ALA A 30 -47.47 4.99 -10.99
N LEU A 31 -46.65 4.48 -10.06
CA LEU A 31 -45.77 3.34 -10.34
C LEU A 31 -46.60 2.08 -10.61
N ARG A 32 -47.63 1.81 -9.81
CA ARG A 32 -48.53 0.66 -10.02
C ARG A 32 -49.23 0.73 -11.39
N GLU A 33 -49.72 1.92 -11.78
CA GLU A 33 -50.32 2.11 -13.09
C GLU A 33 -49.32 1.96 -14.23
N ALA A 34 -48.10 2.43 -14.08
CA ALA A 34 -47.04 2.26 -15.04
C ALA A 34 -46.61 0.79 -15.18
N GLU A 35 -46.49 0.04 -14.07
CA GLU A 35 -46.23 -1.40 -14.07
C GLU A 35 -47.32 -2.17 -14.84
N LYS A 36 -48.61 -1.84 -14.61
CA LYS A 36 -49.72 -2.42 -15.36
C LYS A 36 -49.65 -2.13 -16.86
N SER A 37 -49.26 -0.91 -17.24
CA SER A 37 -49.04 -0.57 -18.66
C SER A 37 -47.89 -1.36 -19.25
N TYR A 38 -46.80 -1.54 -18.51
CA TYR A 38 -45.66 -2.33 -18.93
C TYR A 38 -46.05 -3.80 -19.16
N GLU A 39 -46.81 -4.41 -18.23
CA GLU A 39 -47.30 -5.80 -18.35
C GLU A 39 -48.26 -6.00 -19.53
N LEU A 40 -49.02 -4.96 -19.89
CA LEU A 40 -49.92 -4.98 -21.06
C LEU A 40 -49.18 -4.70 -22.39
N GLY A 41 -47.86 -4.45 -22.37
CA GLY A 41 -47.05 -4.14 -23.56
C GLY A 41 -47.15 -2.73 -24.03
N LEU A 42 -47.78 -1.83 -23.26
CA LEU A 42 -47.96 -0.39 -23.59
C LEU A 42 -46.73 0.40 -23.07
N PHE A 43 -45.56 0.10 -23.63
CA PHE A 43 -44.28 0.65 -23.11
C PHE A 43 -44.14 2.15 -23.29
N GLU A 44 -44.78 2.74 -24.32
CA GLU A 44 -44.76 4.19 -24.59
C GLU A 44 -45.51 5.01 -23.55
N ASP A 45 -46.47 4.41 -22.82
CA ASP A 45 -47.27 5.08 -21.79
C ASP A 45 -46.52 5.18 -20.46
N VAL A 46 -45.52 4.31 -20.22
CA VAL A 46 -44.80 4.21 -18.94
C VAL A 46 -44.12 5.55 -18.53
N PRO A 47 -43.36 6.23 -19.42
CA PRO A 47 -42.74 7.49 -19.08
C PRO A 47 -43.75 8.61 -18.75
N ALA A 48 -44.89 8.65 -19.46
CA ALA A 48 -45.93 9.65 -19.22
C ALA A 48 -46.56 9.49 -17.84
N LYS A 49 -46.85 8.23 -17.41
CA LYS A 49 -47.42 7.94 -16.09
C LYS A 49 -46.47 8.24 -14.94
N LEU A 50 -45.19 8.00 -15.15
CA LEU A 50 -44.16 8.27 -14.16
C LEU A 50 -43.68 9.74 -14.12
N SER A 51 -44.14 10.56 -15.03
CA SER A 51 -43.76 11.97 -15.07
C SER A 51 -44.17 12.75 -13.79
N THR A 52 -45.24 12.31 -13.10
CA THR A 52 -45.70 12.88 -11.82
C THR A 52 -44.74 12.61 -10.68
N CYS A 53 -43.90 11.59 -10.78
CA CYS A 53 -42.87 11.26 -9.79
C CYS A 53 -41.58 12.10 -9.97
N ALA A 54 -41.41 12.72 -11.12
CA ALA A 54 -40.19 13.46 -11.44
C ALA A 54 -40.07 14.73 -10.55
N GLY A 55 -39.02 14.77 -9.72
CA GLY A 55 -38.77 15.87 -8.81
C GLY A 55 -39.55 15.79 -7.48
N ALA A 56 -40.41 14.77 -7.28
CA ALA A 56 -41.06 14.55 -5.99
C ALA A 56 -40.06 13.98 -4.95
N ARG A 57 -40.23 14.34 -3.69
CA ARG A 57 -39.46 13.76 -2.58
C ARG A 57 -40.04 12.39 -2.23
N ILE A 58 -39.54 11.35 -2.87
CA ILE A 58 -39.95 9.95 -2.66
C ILE A 58 -38.87 9.17 -1.96
N SER A 59 -39.23 7.99 -1.43
CA SER A 59 -38.25 7.08 -0.82
C SER A 59 -37.26 6.56 -1.86
N ARG A 60 -36.00 6.31 -1.44
CA ARG A 60 -34.96 5.77 -2.32
C ARG A 60 -35.39 4.45 -3.01
N THR A 61 -36.13 3.61 -2.30
CA THR A 61 -36.66 2.35 -2.84
C THR A 61 -37.62 2.63 -4.00
N LEU A 62 -38.51 3.59 -3.86
CA LEU A 62 -39.49 3.95 -4.90
C LEU A 62 -38.78 4.60 -6.11
N GLU A 63 -37.76 5.41 -5.88
CA GLU A 63 -36.92 6.01 -6.91
C GLU A 63 -36.17 4.94 -7.74
N ILE A 64 -35.61 3.91 -7.09
CA ILE A 64 -34.98 2.75 -7.74
C ILE A 64 -36.01 1.99 -8.61
N GLN A 65 -37.18 1.70 -8.08
CA GLN A 65 -38.25 1.03 -8.84
C GLN A 65 -38.69 1.82 -10.06
N MET A 66 -38.88 3.13 -9.91
CA MET A 66 -39.21 4.05 -11.00
C MET A 66 -38.16 4.04 -12.11
N HIS A 67 -36.90 4.24 -11.79
CA HIS A 67 -35.83 4.26 -12.80
C HIS A 67 -35.63 2.87 -13.44
N SER A 68 -35.84 1.79 -12.69
CA SER A 68 -35.82 0.43 -13.23
C SER A 68 -36.92 0.20 -14.27
N LEU A 69 -38.14 0.61 -13.96
CA LEU A 69 -39.29 0.46 -14.87
C LEU A 69 -39.14 1.34 -16.14
N LEU A 70 -38.69 2.59 -15.98
CA LEU A 70 -38.39 3.49 -17.10
C LEU A 70 -37.32 2.91 -18.02
N ALA A 71 -36.21 2.42 -17.45
CA ALA A 71 -35.13 1.81 -18.22
C ALA A 71 -35.62 0.59 -19.01
N ARG A 72 -36.44 -0.27 -18.40
CA ARG A 72 -37.04 -1.44 -19.06
C ARG A 72 -37.97 -1.05 -20.17
N ALA A 73 -38.80 -0.03 -19.96
CA ALA A 73 -39.71 0.47 -20.99
C ALA A 73 -38.94 1.05 -22.19
N TYR A 74 -37.89 1.85 -21.96
CA TYR A 74 -37.05 2.39 -23.03
C TYR A 74 -36.28 1.31 -23.80
N VAL A 75 -35.87 0.20 -23.14
CA VAL A 75 -35.27 -0.97 -23.83
C VAL A 75 -36.28 -1.62 -24.78
N GLN A 76 -37.54 -1.72 -24.40
CA GLN A 76 -38.57 -2.30 -25.25
C GLN A 76 -38.99 -1.37 -26.42
N ASN A 77 -38.95 -0.05 -26.20
CA ASN A 77 -39.23 0.97 -27.23
C ASN A 77 -38.06 1.21 -28.18
N ASP A 78 -36.94 0.44 -28.04
CA ASP A 78 -35.71 0.59 -28.82
C ASP A 78 -35.09 2.01 -28.73
N GLU A 79 -35.18 2.61 -27.53
CA GLU A 79 -34.60 3.92 -27.18
C GLU A 79 -33.35 3.76 -26.31
N PRO A 80 -32.21 3.25 -26.82
CA PRO A 80 -31.06 2.82 -26.04
C PRO A 80 -30.39 3.96 -25.21
N GLU A 81 -30.39 5.18 -25.75
CA GLU A 81 -29.77 6.32 -25.05
C GLU A 81 -30.59 6.80 -23.83
N LYS A 82 -31.91 6.68 -23.89
CA LYS A 82 -32.77 6.97 -22.75
C LYS A 82 -32.67 5.86 -21.72
N ALA A 83 -32.77 4.59 -22.18
CA ALA A 83 -32.58 3.44 -21.32
C ALA A 83 -31.25 3.51 -20.53
N ARG A 84 -30.17 3.88 -21.23
CA ARG A 84 -28.83 4.01 -20.64
C ARG A 84 -28.77 5.11 -19.56
N ARG A 85 -29.43 6.25 -19.77
CA ARG A 85 -29.51 7.32 -18.77
C ARG A 85 -30.23 6.87 -17.51
N GLU A 86 -31.36 6.17 -17.67
CA GLU A 86 -32.11 5.63 -16.52
C GLU A 86 -31.30 4.56 -15.77
N VAL A 87 -30.62 3.65 -16.47
CA VAL A 87 -29.73 2.66 -15.86
C VAL A 87 -28.57 3.34 -15.14
N SER A 88 -27.98 4.40 -15.68
CA SER A 88 -26.92 5.16 -15.02
C SER A 88 -27.42 5.81 -13.74
N THR A 89 -28.62 6.40 -13.74
CA THR A 89 -29.23 6.96 -12.51
C THR A 89 -29.56 5.85 -11.51
N LEU A 90 -30.11 4.75 -11.98
CA LEU A 90 -30.40 3.56 -11.17
C LEU A 90 -29.15 3.02 -10.46
N LEU A 91 -28.03 2.86 -11.18
CA LEU A 91 -26.77 2.38 -10.63
C LEU A 91 -26.11 3.38 -9.68
N ARG A 92 -26.37 4.68 -9.82
CA ARG A 92 -25.97 5.69 -8.82
C ARG A 92 -26.79 5.61 -7.54
N LEU A 93 -28.07 5.29 -7.65
CA LEU A 93 -28.96 5.05 -6.51
C LEU A 93 -28.67 3.70 -5.85
N ASP A 94 -28.45 2.66 -6.65
CA ASP A 94 -28.11 1.31 -6.19
C ASP A 94 -27.09 0.68 -7.14
N SER A 95 -25.79 0.80 -6.78
CA SER A 95 -24.68 0.23 -7.57
C SER A 95 -24.76 -1.30 -7.69
N THR A 96 -25.60 -1.93 -6.88
CA THR A 96 -25.79 -3.38 -6.76
C THR A 96 -27.04 -3.89 -7.46
N PHE A 97 -27.81 -2.97 -8.07
CA PHE A 97 -29.04 -3.28 -8.77
C PHE A 97 -28.86 -4.46 -9.74
N GLU A 98 -29.61 -5.54 -9.57
CA GLU A 98 -29.61 -6.70 -10.45
C GLU A 98 -30.85 -6.63 -11.37
N PRO A 99 -30.66 -6.65 -12.70
CA PRO A 99 -31.76 -6.66 -13.63
C PRO A 99 -32.49 -7.99 -13.58
N GLY A 100 -33.81 -7.96 -13.55
CA GLY A 100 -34.64 -9.16 -13.62
C GLY A 100 -34.40 -10.00 -14.91
N PRO A 101 -35.22 -10.99 -15.23
CA PRO A 101 -34.97 -12.02 -16.24
C PRO A 101 -34.90 -11.54 -17.70
N SER A 102 -34.99 -10.24 -17.98
CA SER A 102 -34.88 -9.68 -19.32
C SER A 102 -33.44 -9.67 -19.83
N PRO A 103 -33.08 -10.50 -20.85
CA PRO A 103 -31.68 -10.59 -21.32
C PRO A 103 -31.14 -9.28 -21.89
N ARG A 104 -31.95 -8.49 -22.61
CA ARG A 104 -31.57 -7.20 -23.17
C ARG A 104 -31.30 -6.16 -22.08
N PHE A 105 -32.17 -6.09 -21.08
CA PHE A 105 -31.99 -5.18 -19.96
C PHE A 105 -30.81 -5.58 -19.08
N ALA A 106 -30.64 -6.87 -18.82
CA ALA A 106 -29.48 -7.40 -18.08
C ALA A 106 -28.16 -7.08 -18.78
N ALA A 107 -28.09 -7.23 -20.09
CA ALA A 107 -26.93 -6.88 -20.88
C ALA A 107 -26.61 -5.37 -20.80
N LEU A 108 -27.63 -4.52 -20.89
CA LEU A 108 -27.48 -3.07 -20.76
C LEU A 108 -27.01 -2.66 -19.37
N VAL A 109 -27.61 -3.21 -18.30
CA VAL A 109 -27.19 -2.94 -16.91
C VAL A 109 -25.75 -3.39 -16.69
N ALA A 110 -25.35 -4.57 -17.14
CA ALA A 110 -23.99 -5.07 -17.03
C ALA A 110 -22.99 -4.19 -17.82
N GLN A 111 -23.41 -3.67 -18.98
CA GLN A 111 -22.60 -2.76 -19.78
C GLN A 111 -22.43 -1.41 -19.07
N VAL A 112 -23.51 -0.76 -18.65
CA VAL A 112 -23.49 0.55 -18.00
C VAL A 112 -22.76 0.45 -16.66
N ARG A 113 -22.96 -0.63 -15.89
CA ARG A 113 -22.24 -0.88 -14.63
C ARG A 113 -20.72 -0.96 -14.86
N ARG A 114 -20.27 -1.71 -15.86
CA ARG A 114 -18.84 -1.77 -16.20
C ARG A 114 -18.29 -0.40 -16.59
N GLU A 115 -19.04 0.36 -17.36
CA GLU A 115 -18.65 1.70 -17.75
C GLU A 115 -18.64 2.66 -16.55
N GLU A 116 -19.62 2.61 -15.65
CA GLU A 116 -19.67 3.47 -14.45
C GLU A 116 -18.64 3.10 -13.38
N LEU A 117 -18.44 1.82 -13.10
CA LEU A 117 -17.40 1.36 -12.16
C LEU A 117 -16.00 1.76 -12.61
N THR A 118 -15.77 1.79 -13.93
CA THR A 118 -14.47 2.22 -14.50
C THR A 118 -14.41 3.73 -14.77
N THR A 119 -15.52 4.43 -14.77
CA THR A 119 -15.58 5.87 -15.09
C THR A 119 -15.84 6.78 -13.89
N GLN A 120 -16.16 6.23 -12.73
CA GLN A 120 -16.40 7.01 -11.51
C GLN A 120 -15.38 6.66 -10.42
N VAL A 121 -14.86 7.68 -9.75
CA VAL A 121 -13.95 7.56 -8.61
C VAL A 121 -14.48 8.36 -7.43
N ALA A 122 -14.28 7.85 -6.23
CA ALA A 122 -14.64 8.53 -5.00
C ALA A 122 -13.42 8.95 -4.17
N SER A 123 -12.29 8.30 -4.38
CA SER A 123 -11.09 8.49 -3.57
C SER A 123 -10.37 9.82 -3.81
N VAL A 124 -10.53 10.48 -4.96
CA VAL A 124 -9.76 11.70 -5.27
C VAL A 124 -10.26 12.93 -4.49
N SER A 125 -11.58 13.10 -4.42
CA SER A 125 -12.24 14.28 -3.84
C SER A 125 -13.16 13.92 -2.67
N LYS A 126 -13.10 12.67 -2.16
CA LYS A 126 -14.04 12.11 -1.15
C LYS A 126 -15.53 12.22 -1.56
N THR A 127 -15.77 12.44 -2.83
CA THR A 127 -17.10 12.49 -3.45
C THR A 127 -17.04 11.77 -4.79
N SER A 128 -18.13 11.13 -5.20
CA SER A 128 -18.17 10.45 -6.52
C SER A 128 -18.05 11.48 -7.65
N GLU A 129 -17.05 11.31 -8.50
CA GLU A 129 -16.83 12.13 -9.68
C GLU A 129 -16.35 11.28 -10.87
N SER A 130 -16.48 11.80 -12.08
CA SER A 130 -15.95 11.10 -13.25
C SER A 130 -14.43 10.97 -13.19
N LEU A 131 -13.91 9.78 -13.44
CA LEU A 131 -12.47 9.48 -13.55
C LEU A 131 -11.74 10.49 -14.46
N ARG A 132 -12.38 10.85 -15.57
CA ARG A 132 -11.84 11.81 -16.55
C ARG A 132 -11.77 13.22 -16.04
N GLU A 133 -12.64 13.60 -15.10
CA GLU A 133 -12.72 14.93 -14.51
C GLU A 133 -12.11 15.02 -13.12
N ALA A 134 -11.63 13.91 -12.60
CA ALA A 134 -10.90 13.89 -11.33
C ALA A 134 -9.59 14.67 -11.42
N PRO A 135 -9.28 15.55 -10.45
CA PRO A 135 -8.06 16.36 -10.45
C PRO A 135 -6.81 15.55 -10.02
N ALA A 136 -6.70 14.34 -10.51
CA ALA A 136 -5.57 13.42 -10.31
C ALA A 136 -5.49 12.42 -11.48
N THR A 137 -4.35 11.75 -11.60
CA THR A 137 -4.23 10.53 -12.38
C THR A 137 -4.68 9.36 -11.51
N VAL A 138 -5.67 8.62 -11.98
CA VAL A 138 -6.26 7.48 -11.24
C VAL A 138 -6.44 6.30 -12.17
N ILE A 139 -6.15 5.12 -11.67
CA ILE A 139 -6.49 3.86 -12.33
C ILE A 139 -7.48 3.10 -11.45
N VAL A 140 -8.48 2.52 -12.07
CA VAL A 140 -9.50 1.70 -11.41
C VAL A 140 -9.41 0.27 -11.93
N ILE A 141 -9.33 -0.70 -11.01
CA ILE A 141 -9.37 -2.13 -11.31
C ILE A 141 -10.57 -2.72 -10.58
N THR A 142 -11.47 -3.35 -11.32
CA THR A 142 -12.69 -3.94 -10.74
C THR A 142 -12.43 -5.29 -10.11
N GLY A 143 -13.29 -5.70 -9.15
CA GLY A 143 -13.24 -7.03 -8.55
C GLY A 143 -13.42 -8.16 -9.60
N GLU A 144 -14.16 -7.91 -10.69
CA GLU A 144 -14.27 -8.85 -11.79
C GLU A 144 -12.95 -9.02 -12.57
N GLU A 145 -12.22 -7.92 -12.82
CA GLU A 145 -10.90 -7.99 -13.46
C GLU A 145 -9.90 -8.74 -12.57
N ILE A 146 -9.94 -8.50 -11.24
CA ILE A 146 -9.11 -9.20 -10.25
C ILE A 146 -9.33 -10.72 -10.36
N GLN A 147 -10.58 -11.16 -10.38
CA GLN A 147 -10.92 -12.58 -10.48
C GLN A 147 -10.53 -13.18 -11.85
N ARG A 148 -10.83 -12.50 -12.96
CA ARG A 148 -10.53 -12.99 -14.31
C ARG A 148 -9.04 -13.13 -14.57
N ARG A 149 -8.22 -12.17 -14.10
CA ARG A 149 -6.77 -12.18 -14.24
C ARG A 149 -6.08 -13.17 -13.32
N GLY A 150 -6.81 -13.73 -12.34
CA GLY A 150 -6.30 -14.77 -11.45
C GLY A 150 -5.33 -14.27 -10.39
N TYR A 151 -5.38 -12.98 -10.00
CA TYR A 151 -4.57 -12.47 -8.90
C TYR A 151 -4.87 -13.20 -7.60
N LEU A 152 -3.82 -13.45 -6.81
CA LEU A 152 -3.91 -14.05 -5.47
C LEU A 152 -3.86 -13.00 -4.37
N ASP A 153 -3.23 -11.86 -4.64
CA ASP A 153 -2.98 -10.78 -3.69
C ASP A 153 -2.92 -9.40 -4.38
N LEU A 154 -2.76 -8.36 -3.57
CA LEU A 154 -2.62 -6.98 -4.05
C LEU A 154 -1.25 -6.71 -4.70
N GLU A 155 -0.20 -7.42 -4.28
CA GLU A 155 1.14 -7.28 -4.85
C GLU A 155 1.11 -7.56 -6.37
N GLN A 156 0.50 -8.68 -6.75
CA GLN A 156 0.36 -9.08 -8.15
C GLN A 156 -0.49 -8.09 -8.96
N LEU A 157 -1.55 -7.55 -8.35
CA LEU A 157 -2.38 -6.51 -8.97
C LEU A 157 -1.56 -5.25 -9.24
N LEU A 158 -0.82 -4.75 -8.24
CA LEU A 158 -0.03 -3.53 -8.36
C LEU A 158 1.13 -3.70 -9.36
N HIS A 159 1.69 -4.90 -9.46
CA HIS A 159 2.75 -5.21 -10.43
C HIS A 159 2.33 -5.01 -11.88
N ASP A 160 1.04 -5.21 -12.20
CA ASP A 160 0.47 -4.99 -13.54
C ASP A 160 0.16 -3.51 -13.83
N LEU A 161 0.24 -2.63 -12.85
CA LEU A 161 -0.07 -1.21 -13.02
C LEU A 161 1.14 -0.40 -13.50
N PRO A 162 0.95 0.62 -14.34
CA PRO A 162 2.06 1.50 -14.72
C PRO A 162 2.58 2.26 -13.50
N GLY A 163 3.89 2.53 -13.48
CA GLY A 163 4.52 3.35 -12.45
C GLY A 163 4.69 2.70 -11.08
N PHE A 164 4.37 1.43 -10.93
CA PHE A 164 4.73 0.63 -9.77
C PHE A 164 5.96 -0.21 -10.07
N ASP A 165 6.93 -0.15 -9.19
CA ASP A 165 8.00 -1.12 -9.07
C ASP A 165 7.83 -1.81 -7.72
N ILE A 166 7.76 -3.14 -7.72
CA ILE A 166 7.56 -3.93 -6.52
C ILE A 166 8.78 -4.82 -6.39
N SER A 167 9.40 -4.79 -5.23
CA SER A 167 10.65 -5.50 -4.97
C SER A 167 10.63 -6.12 -3.59
N ARG A 168 11.12 -7.33 -3.48
CA ARG A 168 11.42 -7.98 -2.21
C ARG A 168 12.91 -7.85 -1.90
N GLU A 169 13.40 -6.63 -1.91
CA GLU A 169 14.83 -6.29 -1.79
C GLU A 169 15.50 -6.77 -0.50
N ASN A 170 14.71 -6.92 0.57
CA ASN A 170 15.18 -7.48 1.82
C ASN A 170 14.95 -9.00 1.91
N GLY A 171 14.40 -9.61 0.85
CA GLY A 171 13.85 -10.96 0.95
C GLY A 171 12.78 -11.08 2.02
N GLY A 172 12.33 -9.94 2.54
CA GLY A 172 11.51 -9.85 3.73
C GLY A 172 10.07 -10.27 3.54
N PRO A 173 9.31 -10.20 4.64
CA PRO A 173 7.95 -10.76 4.68
C PRO A 173 6.98 -10.04 3.76
N TYR A 174 7.26 -8.81 3.37
CA TYR A 174 6.41 -8.03 2.48
C TYR A 174 7.23 -7.26 1.46
N SER A 175 6.60 -7.00 0.32
CA SER A 175 7.24 -6.30 -0.78
C SER A 175 7.36 -4.82 -0.51
N THR A 176 8.45 -4.21 -0.96
CA THR A 176 8.59 -2.75 -1.01
C THR A 176 7.89 -2.22 -2.26
N ILE A 177 7.07 -1.19 -2.07
CA ILE A 177 6.30 -0.54 -3.12
C ILE A 177 6.98 0.77 -3.51
N TYR A 178 7.47 0.85 -4.72
CA TYR A 178 7.98 2.08 -5.31
C TYR A 178 6.97 2.63 -6.32
N GLN A 179 6.31 3.71 -5.95
CA GLN A 179 5.37 4.38 -6.85
C GLN A 179 6.04 5.56 -7.54
N ARG A 180 6.01 5.56 -8.89
CA ARG A 180 6.59 6.63 -9.73
C ARG A 180 8.07 6.95 -9.45
N GLY A 181 8.84 5.93 -9.05
CA GLY A 181 10.29 6.08 -8.94
C GLY A 181 10.79 6.70 -7.63
N TYR A 182 9.97 6.87 -6.63
CA TYR A 182 10.45 7.17 -5.29
C TYR A 182 11.03 5.90 -4.66
N ASN A 183 12.32 5.90 -4.33
CA ASN A 183 13.12 4.71 -4.06
C ASN A 183 13.74 4.66 -2.66
N LEU A 184 13.07 5.13 -1.64
CA LEU A 184 13.53 4.90 -0.28
C LEU A 184 12.87 3.67 0.32
N THR A 185 13.67 2.91 1.07
CA THR A 185 13.26 1.71 1.79
C THR A 185 12.12 2.00 2.78
N GLY A 186 11.19 1.07 2.90
CA GLY A 186 10.05 1.16 3.79
C GLY A 186 8.76 1.60 3.08
N ASN A 187 7.70 0.81 3.27
CA ASN A 187 6.37 1.04 2.67
C ASN A 187 5.56 2.12 3.41
N ASN A 188 6.18 3.22 3.84
CA ASN A 188 5.53 4.20 4.70
C ASN A 188 5.21 5.54 4.02
N ARG A 189 5.25 5.59 2.68
CA ARG A 189 4.98 6.81 1.91
C ARG A 189 3.80 6.68 0.95
N ASN A 190 3.20 5.49 0.90
CA ASN A 190 1.92 5.23 0.24
C ASN A 190 0.83 5.10 1.30
N LEU A 191 -0.34 5.64 1.03
CA LEU A 191 -1.51 5.46 1.87
C LEU A 191 -2.34 4.28 1.35
N LEU A 192 -2.55 3.25 2.16
CA LEU A 192 -3.47 2.16 1.87
C LEU A 192 -4.77 2.36 2.64
N LEU A 193 -5.88 2.34 1.94
CA LEU A 193 -7.21 2.48 2.51
C LEU A 193 -8.07 1.26 2.17
N ILE A 194 -8.86 0.79 3.14
CA ILE A 194 -9.98 -0.13 2.91
C ILE A 194 -11.26 0.56 3.36
N ASP A 195 -12.16 0.83 2.42
CA ASP A 195 -13.37 1.61 2.70
C ASP A 195 -13.09 2.95 3.39
N GLY A 196 -11.96 3.60 3.09
CA GLY A 196 -11.52 4.83 3.71
C GLY A 196 -10.90 4.69 5.11
N ILE A 197 -10.70 3.46 5.58
CA ILE A 197 -9.95 3.15 6.80
C ILE A 197 -8.49 2.94 6.43
N GLU A 198 -7.61 3.73 7.02
CA GLU A 198 -6.17 3.63 6.82
C GLU A 198 -5.63 2.31 7.38
N GLN A 199 -4.78 1.64 6.61
CA GLN A 199 -4.16 0.36 6.94
C GLN A 199 -2.67 0.48 7.24
N ASN A 200 -2.14 1.69 7.23
CA ASN A 200 -0.75 1.94 7.62
C ASN A 200 -0.57 1.74 9.13
N ASP A 201 0.49 1.08 9.53
CA ASP A 201 0.85 0.95 10.94
C ASP A 201 1.02 2.33 11.58
N LEU A 202 0.42 2.54 12.75
CA LEU A 202 0.40 3.86 13.39
C LEU A 202 1.76 4.31 13.90
N SER A 203 2.66 3.38 14.24
CA SER A 203 4.00 3.69 14.75
C SER A 203 5.02 3.92 13.65
N SER A 204 5.08 3.02 12.69
CA SER A 204 6.08 3.02 11.60
C SER A 204 5.56 3.63 10.30
N GLY A 205 4.25 3.80 10.15
CA GLY A 205 3.62 4.20 8.89
C GLY A 205 3.66 3.12 7.81
N THR A 206 4.19 1.94 8.11
CA THR A 206 4.40 0.86 7.13
C THR A 206 3.07 0.28 6.62
N VAL A 207 2.99 0.06 5.33
CA VAL A 207 1.95 -0.76 4.70
C VAL A 207 2.46 -2.18 4.60
N TYR A 208 1.79 -3.10 5.29
CA TYR A 208 2.05 -4.53 5.15
C TYR A 208 1.25 -5.07 3.98
N LEU A 209 1.93 -5.31 2.85
CA LEU A 209 1.30 -5.79 1.63
C LEU A 209 1.48 -7.31 1.52
N SER A 210 0.52 -8.04 2.05
CA SER A 210 0.47 -9.50 2.01
C SER A 210 -0.93 -9.98 1.60
N ARG A 211 -1.25 -11.24 1.86
CA ARG A 211 -2.51 -11.89 1.45
C ARG A 211 -3.62 -11.81 2.48
N GLN A 212 -3.51 -10.93 3.46
CA GLN A 212 -4.54 -10.74 4.49
C GLN A 212 -5.84 -10.10 3.99
N TYR A 213 -5.89 -9.63 2.75
CA TYR A 213 -7.07 -8.94 2.22
C TYR A 213 -7.94 -9.87 1.36
N PRO A 214 -9.24 -10.11 1.74
CA PRO A 214 -10.13 -11.00 0.99
C PRO A 214 -10.45 -10.45 -0.40
N LEU A 215 -9.97 -11.09 -1.45
CA LEU A 215 -10.21 -10.63 -2.83
C LEU A 215 -11.66 -10.82 -3.29
N THR A 216 -12.41 -11.77 -2.71
CA THR A 216 -13.83 -12.01 -3.04
C THR A 216 -14.72 -10.86 -2.61
N ASN A 217 -14.29 -10.10 -1.59
CA ASN A 217 -15.02 -8.95 -1.05
C ASN A 217 -14.67 -7.62 -1.75
N ILE A 218 -13.67 -7.58 -2.62
CA ILE A 218 -13.29 -6.36 -3.34
C ILE A 218 -14.32 -6.04 -4.42
N ASP A 219 -14.88 -4.84 -4.38
CA ASP A 219 -15.66 -4.25 -5.47
C ASP A 219 -14.73 -3.66 -6.52
N ARG A 220 -13.82 -2.79 -6.11
CA ARG A 220 -12.77 -2.21 -6.95
C ARG A 220 -11.60 -1.69 -6.14
N VAL A 221 -10.47 -1.51 -6.80
CA VAL A 221 -9.28 -0.82 -6.28
C VAL A 221 -9.09 0.46 -7.10
N GLU A 222 -9.04 1.61 -6.42
CA GLU A 222 -8.74 2.92 -7.01
C GLU A 222 -7.32 3.32 -6.60
N VAL A 223 -6.44 3.50 -7.59
CA VAL A 223 -5.05 3.90 -7.35
C VAL A 223 -4.83 5.32 -7.81
N ILE A 224 -4.54 6.22 -6.86
CA ILE A 224 -4.22 7.63 -7.11
C ILE A 224 -2.71 7.76 -7.22
N TYR A 225 -2.24 8.36 -8.29
CA TYR A 225 -0.84 8.66 -8.53
C TYR A 225 -0.49 10.08 -8.13
N GLY A 226 0.65 10.20 -7.44
CA GLY A 226 1.18 11.48 -6.98
C GLY A 226 0.59 11.98 -5.66
N PRO A 227 1.03 13.14 -5.20
CA PRO A 227 0.70 13.72 -3.90
C PRO A 227 -0.80 13.91 -3.69
N ALA A 228 -1.33 13.38 -2.59
CA ALA A 228 -2.76 13.46 -2.24
C ALA A 228 -3.02 13.96 -0.80
N SER A 229 -2.01 14.54 -0.14
CA SER A 229 -2.13 15.03 1.25
C SER A 229 -3.19 16.12 1.44
N THR A 230 -3.56 16.85 0.39
CA THR A 230 -4.64 17.84 0.43
C THR A 230 -5.97 17.23 0.90
N MET A 231 -6.27 15.98 0.55
CA MET A 231 -7.49 15.30 0.97
C MET A 231 -7.30 14.32 2.13
N TYR A 232 -6.10 13.72 2.25
CA TYR A 232 -5.87 12.58 3.14
C TYR A 232 -4.85 12.83 4.26
N GLY A 233 -4.06 13.90 4.20
CA GLY A 233 -3.02 14.19 5.21
C GLY A 233 -1.69 13.52 4.92
N ALA A 234 -0.89 13.28 5.97
CA ALA A 234 0.54 13.02 5.90
C ALA A 234 0.96 11.78 5.08
N ASN A 235 0.24 10.66 5.19
CA ASN A 235 0.67 9.39 4.58
C ASN A 235 0.39 9.28 3.07
N ALA A 236 -0.43 10.20 2.50
CA ALA A 236 -0.70 10.26 1.07
C ALA A 236 0.41 11.01 0.31
N TYR A 237 1.66 10.58 0.48
CA TYR A 237 2.85 11.30 0.03
C TYR A 237 3.20 11.01 -1.43
N THR A 238 3.33 9.74 -1.81
CA THR A 238 3.60 9.32 -3.19
C THR A 238 2.32 8.94 -3.94
N GLY A 239 1.28 8.52 -3.22
CA GLY A 239 -0.02 8.16 -3.76
C GLY A 239 -0.94 7.50 -2.75
N VAL A 240 -2.10 7.06 -3.24
CA VAL A 240 -3.12 6.36 -2.44
C VAL A 240 -3.56 5.11 -3.16
N ILE A 241 -3.63 4.00 -2.45
CA ILE A 241 -4.24 2.75 -2.88
C ILE A 241 -5.52 2.60 -2.08
N SER A 242 -6.68 2.73 -2.71
CA SER A 242 -7.99 2.68 -2.05
C SER A 242 -8.77 1.45 -2.50
N ILE A 243 -8.93 0.51 -1.58
CA ILE A 243 -9.75 -0.69 -1.76
C ILE A 243 -11.17 -0.36 -1.31
N LEU A 244 -12.11 -0.52 -2.21
CA LEU A 244 -13.54 -0.40 -1.93
C LEU A 244 -14.12 -1.81 -1.89
N THR A 245 -14.70 -2.19 -0.77
CA THR A 245 -15.27 -3.53 -0.61
C THR A 245 -16.75 -3.51 -0.98
N LYS A 246 -17.27 -4.66 -1.38
CA LYS A 246 -18.68 -4.85 -1.73
C LYS A 246 -19.59 -4.39 -0.59
N THR A 247 -20.69 -3.75 -0.96
CA THR A 247 -21.73 -3.45 0.02
C THR A 247 -22.46 -4.72 0.45
N PRO A 248 -23.15 -4.75 1.60
CA PRO A 248 -23.94 -5.90 2.00
C PRO A 248 -24.93 -6.36 0.93
N GLU A 249 -25.52 -5.39 0.21
CA GLU A 249 -26.46 -5.65 -0.87
C GLU A 249 -25.80 -6.32 -2.08
N ALA A 250 -24.56 -5.90 -2.41
CA ALA A 250 -23.79 -6.50 -3.50
C ALA A 250 -23.43 -7.96 -3.21
N VAL A 251 -23.18 -8.29 -1.96
CA VAL A 251 -22.89 -9.66 -1.53
C VAL A 251 -24.19 -10.48 -1.46
N ALA A 252 -25.30 -9.92 -0.92
CA ALA A 252 -26.59 -10.61 -0.81
C ALA A 252 -27.21 -10.88 -2.19
N GLY A 253 -26.99 -9.99 -3.15
CA GLY A 253 -27.65 -10.01 -4.45
C GLY A 253 -29.05 -9.37 -4.42
N GLU A 254 -29.55 -8.95 -5.61
CA GLU A 254 -30.84 -8.26 -5.73
C GLU A 254 -32.02 -9.16 -5.36
N GLY A 255 -33.00 -8.60 -4.66
CA GLY A 255 -34.21 -9.28 -4.30
C GLY A 255 -34.05 -10.36 -3.21
N ARG A 256 -32.84 -10.57 -2.68
CA ARG A 256 -32.55 -11.63 -1.70
C ARG A 256 -32.32 -11.11 -0.31
N ALA A 257 -32.77 -11.90 0.64
CA ALA A 257 -32.49 -11.64 2.04
C ALA A 257 -31.07 -12.08 2.47
N PHE A 258 -30.42 -12.99 1.72
CA PHE A 258 -29.13 -13.58 2.08
C PHE A 258 -28.28 -13.90 0.85
N GLY A 259 -26.96 -13.74 0.98
CA GLY A 259 -25.95 -14.09 -0.03
C GLY A 259 -24.69 -14.70 0.57
N LEU A 260 -24.03 -15.53 -0.23
CA LEU A 260 -22.78 -16.20 0.11
C LEU A 260 -21.88 -16.22 -1.11
N ASN A 261 -20.63 -15.76 -0.94
CA ASN A 261 -19.53 -15.97 -1.87
C ASN A 261 -18.42 -16.69 -1.13
N GLY A 262 -17.83 -17.70 -1.72
CA GLY A 262 -16.71 -18.43 -1.13
C GLY A 262 -15.68 -18.81 -2.16
N GLN A 263 -14.42 -18.95 -1.73
CA GLN A 263 -13.31 -19.31 -2.57
C GLN A 263 -12.31 -20.13 -1.77
N ILE A 264 -11.82 -21.22 -2.36
CA ILE A 264 -10.70 -22.01 -1.83
C ILE A 264 -9.62 -22.05 -2.89
N THR A 265 -8.39 -21.80 -2.48
CA THR A 265 -7.21 -21.83 -3.37
C THR A 265 -6.14 -22.70 -2.76
N GLY A 266 -5.49 -23.53 -3.58
CA GLY A 266 -4.33 -24.31 -3.19
C GLY A 266 -3.29 -24.34 -4.30
N GLY A 267 -2.01 -24.45 -3.97
CA GLY A 267 -0.97 -24.41 -5.00
C GLY A 267 0.45 -24.49 -4.51
N GLY A 268 1.34 -23.86 -5.27
CA GLY A 268 2.78 -23.88 -5.05
C GLY A 268 3.21 -23.47 -3.65
N TYR A 269 4.35 -23.96 -3.22
CA TYR A 269 4.94 -23.72 -1.90
C TYR A 269 4.06 -24.12 -0.71
N GLY A 270 3.23 -25.16 -0.89
CA GLY A 270 2.30 -25.62 0.16
C GLY A 270 1.27 -24.55 0.55
N SER A 271 0.97 -23.63 -0.37
CA SER A 271 0.02 -22.56 -0.14
C SER A 271 -1.41 -23.07 -0.14
N GLY A 272 -2.22 -22.57 0.79
CA GLY A 272 -3.65 -22.81 0.85
C GLY A 272 -4.36 -21.60 1.44
N SER A 273 -5.51 -21.23 0.87
CA SER A 273 -6.37 -20.16 1.40
C SER A 273 -7.85 -20.50 1.30
N ALA A 274 -8.63 -19.97 2.23
CA ALA A 274 -10.09 -19.98 2.20
C ALA A 274 -10.57 -18.54 2.45
N ASP A 275 -11.42 -18.04 1.56
CA ASP A 275 -11.98 -16.69 1.58
C ASP A 275 -13.50 -16.81 1.48
N VAL A 276 -14.25 -16.16 2.39
CA VAL A 276 -15.70 -16.22 2.44
C VAL A 276 -16.29 -14.86 2.73
N SER A 277 -17.41 -14.56 2.08
CA SER A 277 -18.21 -13.36 2.32
C SER A 277 -19.68 -13.76 2.37
N ILE A 278 -20.35 -13.38 3.45
CA ILE A 278 -21.79 -13.58 3.64
C ILE A 278 -22.47 -12.24 3.91
N ALA A 279 -23.71 -12.11 3.50
CA ALA A 279 -24.48 -10.90 3.77
C ALA A 279 -25.96 -11.20 3.88
N GLY A 280 -26.64 -10.31 4.59
CA GLY A 280 -28.09 -10.34 4.73
C GLY A 280 -28.67 -8.94 4.67
N ARG A 281 -29.95 -8.86 4.27
CA ARG A 281 -30.74 -7.62 4.32
C ARG A 281 -32.21 -7.90 4.62
N ASP A 282 -32.88 -6.93 5.18
CA ASP A 282 -34.33 -6.95 5.31
C ASP A 282 -35.02 -6.63 3.96
N ARG A 283 -36.34 -6.88 3.91
CA ARG A 283 -37.12 -6.61 2.67
C ARG A 283 -37.25 -5.13 2.35
N SER A 284 -37.18 -4.26 3.34
CA SER A 284 -37.29 -2.80 3.17
C SER A 284 -35.96 -2.18 2.69
N GLY A 285 -34.85 -2.90 2.79
CA GLY A 285 -33.51 -2.39 2.51
C GLY A 285 -33.00 -1.39 3.57
N THR A 286 -33.71 -1.24 4.67
CA THR A 286 -33.31 -0.35 5.77
C THR A 286 -32.18 -0.93 6.59
N LEU A 287 -32.20 -2.25 6.81
CA LEU A 287 -31.17 -3.00 7.52
C LEU A 287 -30.42 -3.91 6.55
N ALA A 288 -29.10 -3.80 6.52
CA ALA A 288 -28.25 -4.73 5.79
C ALA A 288 -26.95 -4.98 6.56
N TRP A 289 -26.42 -6.19 6.46
CA TRP A 289 -25.18 -6.57 7.11
C TRP A 289 -24.32 -7.46 6.20
N SER A 290 -23.02 -7.42 6.38
CA SER A 290 -22.07 -8.35 5.75
C SER A 290 -20.97 -8.73 6.70
N LEU A 291 -20.44 -9.94 6.51
CA LEU A 291 -19.26 -10.46 7.19
C LEU A 291 -18.38 -11.13 6.13
N SER A 292 -17.11 -10.79 6.11
CA SER A 292 -16.12 -11.34 5.18
C SER A 292 -14.85 -11.70 5.94
N GLY A 293 -14.19 -12.76 5.51
CA GLY A 293 -12.92 -13.15 6.11
C GLY A 293 -12.09 -14.02 5.18
N ILE A 294 -10.80 -14.02 5.41
CA ILE A 294 -9.82 -14.89 4.75
C ILE A 294 -8.92 -15.54 5.80
N PHE A 295 -8.56 -16.77 5.54
CA PHE A 295 -7.43 -17.43 6.18
C PHE A 295 -6.50 -17.98 5.10
N GLN A 296 -5.21 -17.74 5.25
CA GLN A 296 -4.18 -18.21 4.33
C GLN A 296 -3.00 -18.76 5.09
N LYS A 297 -2.37 -19.77 4.51
CA LYS A 297 -1.10 -20.33 4.96
C LYS A 297 -0.23 -20.68 3.75
N SER A 298 1.08 -20.45 3.86
CA SER A 298 2.05 -20.71 2.79
C SER A 298 3.43 -20.93 3.40
N LYS A 299 4.26 -21.68 2.71
CA LYS A 299 5.71 -21.68 2.93
C LYS A 299 6.40 -20.60 2.09
N GLU A 300 5.62 -19.78 1.38
CA GLU A 300 6.07 -18.77 0.44
C GLU A 300 7.09 -19.31 -0.58
N ARG A 301 8.32 -18.85 -0.49
CA ARG A 301 9.42 -19.29 -1.35
C ARG A 301 10.41 -20.08 -0.53
N ASP A 302 10.71 -21.28 -0.94
CA ASP A 302 11.78 -22.06 -0.35
C ASP A 302 13.12 -21.58 -0.95
N LEU A 303 13.69 -20.54 -0.38
CA LEU A 303 14.96 -19.96 -0.80
C LEU A 303 16.17 -20.81 -0.36
N SER A 304 15.98 -21.79 0.52
CA SER A 304 17.05 -22.69 0.97
C SER A 304 17.66 -23.52 -0.16
N ARG A 305 16.93 -23.64 -1.29
CA ARG A 305 17.39 -24.36 -2.49
C ARG A 305 18.32 -23.55 -3.39
N PHE A 306 18.51 -22.26 -3.14
CA PHE A 306 19.32 -21.39 -3.98
C PHE A 306 20.73 -21.27 -3.42
N SER A 307 21.73 -21.55 -4.25
CA SER A 307 23.14 -21.49 -3.86
C SER A 307 23.57 -20.13 -3.32
N ASP A 308 22.97 -19.05 -3.83
CA ASP A 308 23.24 -17.67 -3.36
C ASP A 308 22.84 -17.45 -1.89
N TRP A 309 21.95 -18.32 -1.35
CA TRP A 309 21.50 -18.34 0.04
C TRP A 309 22.17 -19.43 0.86
N ASP A 310 22.91 -20.34 0.23
CA ASP A 310 23.67 -21.35 0.95
C ASP A 310 24.90 -20.70 1.58
N TYR A 311 24.71 -20.28 2.84
CA TYR A 311 25.80 -19.68 3.58
C TYR A 311 26.87 -20.70 3.89
N SER A 312 27.99 -20.62 3.20
CA SER A 312 29.19 -21.36 3.50
C SER A 312 30.25 -20.43 4.09
N TYR A 313 30.40 -20.45 5.42
CA TYR A 313 31.54 -19.79 6.08
C TYR A 313 32.90 -20.28 5.52
N ARG A 314 32.90 -21.40 4.75
CA ARG A 314 34.10 -21.95 4.09
C ARG A 314 34.55 -21.10 2.90
N ASP A 315 33.61 -20.43 2.24
CA ASP A 315 33.87 -19.68 1.02
C ASP A 315 34.05 -18.16 1.27
N VAL A 316 33.97 -17.73 2.54
CA VAL A 316 34.18 -16.32 2.91
C VAL A 316 35.66 -15.97 2.85
N ASP A 317 36.04 -14.94 2.11
CA ASP A 317 37.35 -14.32 2.15
C ASP A 317 37.42 -13.34 3.33
N TYR A 318 37.74 -13.86 4.52
CA TYR A 318 37.82 -13.05 5.73
C TYR A 318 38.93 -12.01 5.67
N LYS A 319 40.05 -12.30 4.95
CA LYS A 319 41.14 -11.30 4.82
C LYS A 319 40.68 -10.06 4.08
N HIS A 320 39.86 -10.24 3.06
CA HIS A 320 39.31 -9.14 2.32
C HIS A 320 38.19 -8.44 3.11
N LEU A 321 37.24 -9.22 3.68
CA LEU A 321 36.10 -8.70 4.42
C LEU A 321 36.53 -7.86 5.63
N MET A 322 37.55 -8.29 6.35
CA MET A 322 38.02 -7.63 7.60
C MET A 322 39.17 -6.66 7.37
N ARG A 323 39.52 -6.35 6.12
CA ARG A 323 40.59 -5.42 5.81
C ARG A 323 40.16 -3.97 6.09
N LEU A 324 41.08 -3.17 6.69
CA LEU A 324 40.95 -1.75 6.93
C LEU A 324 42.14 -1.00 6.32
N ASP A 325 41.91 0.14 5.69
CA ASP A 325 43.00 1.04 5.24
C ASP A 325 43.71 1.71 6.44
N GLY A 326 42.97 1.87 7.55
CA GLY A 326 43.53 2.25 8.86
C GLY A 326 43.91 3.74 8.99
N THR A 327 43.07 4.52 9.65
CA THR A 327 43.43 5.85 10.14
C THR A 327 44.55 5.78 11.16
N ALA A 328 45.23 6.88 11.46
CA ALA A 328 46.27 6.93 12.48
C ALA A 328 45.81 6.41 13.85
N ALA A 329 44.58 6.74 14.26
CA ALA A 329 43.97 6.24 15.51
C ALA A 329 43.70 4.72 15.48
N GLN A 330 43.20 4.21 14.35
CA GLN A 330 42.99 2.77 14.18
C GLN A 330 44.30 2.00 14.19
N ARG A 331 45.34 2.51 13.55
CA ARG A 331 46.68 1.91 13.56
C ARG A 331 47.29 1.92 14.95
N ALA A 332 47.15 2.99 15.73
CA ALA A 332 47.63 3.10 17.09
C ALA A 332 47.02 1.97 17.99
N VAL A 333 45.75 1.66 17.83
CA VAL A 333 45.09 0.61 18.60
C VAL A 333 45.41 -0.78 18.08
N LEU A 334 45.21 -1.01 16.77
CA LEU A 334 45.30 -2.34 16.19
C LEU A 334 46.74 -2.81 15.99
N CYS A 335 47.64 -1.88 15.61
CA CYS A 335 49.02 -2.20 15.33
C CYS A 335 49.96 -1.95 16.55
N GLY A 336 49.49 -1.24 17.58
CA GLY A 336 50.21 -1.05 18.85
C GLY A 336 50.21 -2.28 19.75
N THR A 337 49.39 -3.29 19.46
CA THR A 337 49.32 -4.56 20.20
C THR A 337 50.04 -5.67 19.42
N SER A 338 50.83 -6.47 20.06
CA SER A 338 51.45 -7.67 19.44
C SER A 338 50.41 -8.78 19.35
N SER A 339 49.56 -8.72 18.35
CA SER A 339 48.53 -9.75 18.09
C SER A 339 49.02 -10.71 16.99
N PRO A 340 48.97 -12.04 17.21
CA PRO A 340 49.32 -13.01 16.17
C PRO A 340 48.27 -13.06 15.02
N TYR A 341 47.12 -12.44 15.22
CA TYR A 341 45.95 -12.51 14.32
C TYR A 341 45.89 -11.37 13.32
N ILE A 342 46.66 -10.30 13.50
CA ILE A 342 46.58 -9.08 12.71
C ILE A 342 47.98 -8.77 12.14
N HIS A 343 47.97 -8.41 10.84
CA HIS A 343 49.09 -7.88 10.10
C HIS A 343 48.85 -6.39 9.73
N CYS A 344 49.86 -5.55 10.01
CA CYS A 344 49.87 -4.14 9.70
C CYS A 344 51.00 -3.81 8.73
N ASP A 345 50.70 -3.21 7.60
CA ASP A 345 51.68 -2.74 6.65
C ASP A 345 51.30 -1.32 6.10
N SER A 346 52.06 -0.84 5.13
CA SER A 346 51.78 0.47 4.51
C SER A 346 50.50 0.52 3.73
N THR A 347 49.95 -0.64 3.33
CA THR A 347 48.74 -0.77 2.49
C THR A 347 47.45 -0.96 3.30
N GLY A 348 47.58 -1.26 4.60
CA GLY A 348 46.39 -1.45 5.48
C GLY A 348 46.67 -2.33 6.69
N ILE A 349 45.53 -2.75 7.26
CA ILE A 349 45.46 -3.67 8.39
C ILE A 349 44.61 -4.87 7.95
N SER A 350 45.11 -6.08 8.07
CA SER A 350 44.44 -7.30 7.63
C SER A 350 44.65 -8.46 8.60
N LEU A 351 43.94 -9.57 8.40
CA LEU A 351 44.18 -10.82 9.11
C LEU A 351 45.47 -11.50 8.66
N THR A 352 46.17 -12.13 9.61
CA THR A 352 47.15 -13.17 9.31
C THR A 352 46.44 -14.48 8.93
N ASP A 353 47.20 -15.49 8.45
CA ASP A 353 46.65 -16.84 8.19
C ASP A 353 46.13 -17.49 9.46
N GLU A 354 46.72 -17.17 10.61
CA GLU A 354 46.27 -17.65 11.92
C GLU A 354 44.98 -16.95 12.34
N GLY A 355 44.89 -15.64 12.12
CA GLY A 355 43.67 -14.85 12.33
C GLY A 355 42.50 -15.35 11.49
N GLU A 356 42.73 -15.60 10.20
CA GLU A 356 41.69 -16.15 9.33
C GLU A 356 41.20 -17.54 9.79
N ARG A 357 42.08 -18.43 10.20
CA ARG A 357 41.72 -19.75 10.74
C ARG A 357 40.87 -19.63 12.02
N LEU A 358 41.22 -18.70 12.91
CA LEU A 358 40.51 -18.45 14.14
C LEU A 358 39.07 -17.94 13.84
N VAL A 359 38.91 -16.87 13.08
CA VAL A 359 37.57 -16.30 12.81
C VAL A 359 36.68 -17.30 12.07
N ARG A 360 37.22 -18.04 11.10
CA ARG A 360 36.52 -19.12 10.38
C ARG A 360 36.05 -20.23 11.33
N SER A 361 36.88 -20.63 12.30
CA SER A 361 36.52 -21.63 13.29
C SER A 361 35.40 -21.16 14.22
N LEU A 362 35.47 -19.91 14.66
CA LEU A 362 34.43 -19.30 15.51
C LEU A 362 33.10 -19.21 14.80
N ASP A 363 33.09 -18.67 13.59
CA ASP A 363 31.87 -18.56 12.77
C ASP A 363 31.28 -19.94 12.49
N SER A 364 32.11 -20.93 12.15
CA SER A 364 31.65 -22.29 11.87
C SER A 364 31.00 -22.93 13.11
N THR A 365 31.52 -22.65 14.29
CA THR A 365 30.96 -23.16 15.53
C THR A 365 29.63 -22.51 15.85
N MET A 366 29.52 -21.21 15.63
CA MET A 366 28.30 -20.45 15.84
C MET A 366 27.17 -20.90 14.93
N VAL A 367 27.41 -20.98 13.62
CA VAL A 367 26.43 -21.46 12.64
C VAL A 367 25.94 -22.87 12.95
N ARG A 368 26.83 -23.75 13.41
CA ARG A 368 26.42 -25.12 13.80
C ARG A 368 25.55 -25.16 15.05
N ASN A 369 25.80 -24.27 16.01
CA ASN A 369 25.10 -24.28 17.30
C ASN A 369 23.74 -23.59 17.22
N THR A 370 23.57 -22.60 16.35
CA THR A 370 22.33 -21.82 16.25
C THR A 370 21.38 -22.33 15.18
N GLY A 371 21.86 -23.09 14.21
CA GLY A 371 21.07 -23.53 13.05
C GLY A 371 20.76 -22.36 12.14
N SER A 372 21.35 -22.31 10.96
CA SER A 372 20.91 -21.41 9.89
C SER A 372 19.73 -22.04 9.18
N GLY A 373 18.52 -21.55 9.35
CA GLY A 373 17.34 -21.98 8.61
C GLY A 373 16.64 -20.77 8.04
N PHE A 374 16.21 -20.86 6.77
CA PHE A 374 15.31 -19.86 6.20
C PHE A 374 13.89 -20.17 6.66
N ASP A 375 13.25 -19.19 7.31
CA ASP A 375 11.82 -19.24 7.61
C ASP A 375 11.08 -18.29 6.67
N ASP A 376 10.47 -18.88 5.66
CA ASP A 376 9.73 -18.18 4.61
C ASP A 376 8.23 -18.45 4.70
N ARG A 377 7.79 -18.94 5.87
CA ARG A 377 6.37 -19.22 6.12
C ARG A 377 5.57 -17.92 6.20
N ALA A 378 4.33 -17.98 5.69
CA ALA A 378 3.34 -16.94 5.89
C ALA A 378 2.05 -17.55 6.44
N GLN A 379 1.42 -16.84 7.37
CA GLN A 379 0.09 -17.18 7.88
C GLN A 379 -0.69 -15.91 8.17
N ASP A 380 -1.72 -15.68 7.37
CA ASP A 380 -2.52 -14.45 7.44
C ASP A 380 -3.99 -14.77 7.68
N TRP A 381 -4.67 -13.87 8.36
CA TRP A 381 -6.12 -13.88 8.43
C TRP A 381 -6.66 -12.47 8.52
N SER A 382 -7.89 -12.29 8.04
CA SER A 382 -8.66 -11.09 8.32
C SER A 382 -10.15 -11.39 8.47
N ILE A 383 -10.81 -10.51 9.19
CA ILE A 383 -12.26 -10.43 9.33
C ILE A 383 -12.69 -8.99 9.13
N SER A 384 -13.75 -8.78 8.37
CA SER A 384 -14.39 -7.48 8.23
C SER A 384 -15.92 -7.64 8.30
N GLY A 385 -16.57 -6.75 9.05
CA GLY A 385 -18.02 -6.73 9.19
C GLY A 385 -18.58 -5.35 8.93
N LYS A 386 -19.74 -5.25 8.30
CA LYS A 386 -20.50 -4.02 8.11
C LYS A 386 -21.95 -4.22 8.55
N LEU A 387 -22.50 -3.26 9.26
CA LEU A 387 -23.92 -3.15 9.59
C LEU A 387 -24.42 -1.79 9.10
N ARG A 388 -25.34 -1.80 8.17
CA ARG A 388 -25.99 -0.60 7.66
C ARG A 388 -27.41 -0.51 8.16
N ILE A 389 -27.76 0.63 8.75
CA ILE A 389 -29.09 0.99 9.21
C ILE A 389 -29.44 2.33 8.56
N ALA A 390 -30.27 2.32 7.52
CA ALA A 390 -30.54 3.49 6.69
C ALA A 390 -29.23 4.20 6.24
N ASN A 391 -29.00 5.41 6.70
CA ASN A 391 -27.83 6.24 6.36
C ASN A 391 -26.62 6.03 7.30
N LEU A 392 -26.76 5.19 8.32
CA LEU A 392 -25.70 4.86 9.28
C LEU A 392 -25.04 3.54 8.87
N THR A 393 -23.70 3.55 8.78
CA THR A 393 -22.89 2.34 8.63
C THR A 393 -21.96 2.21 9.83
N LEU A 394 -22.03 1.08 10.51
CA LEU A 394 -21.07 0.65 11.51
C LEU A 394 -20.20 -0.44 10.92
N GLY A 395 -18.92 -0.41 11.20
CA GLY A 395 -17.99 -1.39 10.65
C GLY A 395 -16.89 -1.80 11.63
N LEU A 396 -16.41 -3.01 11.40
CA LEU A 396 -15.27 -3.62 12.08
C LEU A 396 -14.33 -4.18 11.02
N GLN A 397 -13.03 -3.95 11.20
CA GLN A 397 -11.97 -4.60 10.43
C GLN A 397 -10.91 -5.11 11.41
N SER A 398 -10.44 -6.34 11.23
CA SER A 398 -9.32 -6.86 11.99
C SER A 398 -8.53 -7.82 11.13
N TRP A 399 -7.21 -7.70 11.15
CA TRP A 399 -6.32 -8.62 10.44
C TRP A 399 -5.04 -8.86 11.24
N ARG A 400 -4.41 -9.98 10.95
CA ARG A 400 -3.10 -10.38 11.43
C ARG A 400 -2.33 -10.99 10.28
N SER A 401 -1.09 -10.59 10.12
CA SER A 401 -0.12 -11.21 9.22
C SER A 401 1.03 -11.78 10.06
N GLU A 402 1.47 -12.98 9.75
CA GLU A 402 2.68 -13.57 10.30
C GLU A 402 3.56 -14.04 9.16
N GLU A 403 4.71 -13.43 9.01
CA GLU A 403 5.63 -13.75 7.95
C GLU A 403 7.05 -13.94 8.46
N GLY A 404 7.73 -14.96 7.94
CA GLY A 404 9.11 -15.27 8.28
C GLY A 404 10.08 -14.18 7.83
N LEU A 405 11.10 -13.90 8.66
CA LEU A 405 12.12 -12.88 8.43
C LEU A 405 13.47 -13.45 7.99
N ALA A 406 13.56 -14.76 7.83
CA ALA A 406 14.85 -15.41 7.59
C ALA A 406 15.62 -14.90 6.36
N THR A 407 14.94 -14.21 5.47
CA THR A 407 15.54 -13.61 4.27
C THR A 407 15.80 -12.12 4.38
N ALA A 408 15.24 -11.44 5.39
CA ALA A 408 15.22 -9.98 5.43
C ALA A 408 16.60 -9.35 5.60
N ILE A 409 17.48 -9.93 6.41
CA ILE A 409 18.82 -9.40 6.63
C ILE A 409 19.88 -10.51 6.38
N GLY A 410 19.60 -11.35 5.39
CA GLY A 410 20.54 -12.36 4.95
C GLY A 410 20.78 -13.48 5.97
N ARG A 411 22.00 -13.95 6.02
CA ARG A 411 22.45 -15.17 6.71
C ARG A 411 22.40 -15.11 8.22
N ASN A 412 22.08 -13.96 8.80
CA ASN A 412 22.29 -13.67 10.21
C ASN A 412 21.05 -13.80 11.07
N PHE A 413 19.92 -14.27 10.50
CA PHE A 413 18.69 -14.49 11.25
C PHE A 413 18.49 -15.96 11.58
N GLY A 414 18.07 -16.21 12.82
CA GLY A 414 17.66 -17.55 13.26
C GLY A 414 16.42 -18.04 12.51
N GLY A 415 16.39 -19.33 12.18
CA GLY A 415 15.38 -19.95 11.31
C GLY A 415 13.94 -19.97 11.83
N GLN A 416 13.58 -19.19 12.86
CA GLN A 416 12.22 -19.13 13.41
C GLN A 416 11.73 -17.71 13.67
N THR A 417 12.42 -16.73 13.09
CA THR A 417 12.08 -15.32 13.27
C THR A 417 10.94 -14.91 12.37
N SER A 418 9.91 -14.29 12.93
CA SER A 418 8.77 -13.75 12.16
C SER A 418 8.38 -12.37 12.64
N ILE A 419 7.82 -11.56 11.75
CA ILE A 419 7.10 -10.33 12.09
C ILE A 419 5.60 -10.63 12.11
N VAL A 420 4.91 -10.11 13.12
CA VAL A 420 3.48 -10.37 13.34
C VAL A 420 2.72 -9.07 13.57
N PRO A 421 2.54 -8.24 12.53
CA PRO A 421 1.69 -7.07 12.63
C PRO A 421 0.21 -7.45 12.73
N ARG A 422 -0.53 -6.63 13.48
CA ARG A 422 -1.97 -6.77 13.67
C ARG A 422 -2.62 -5.40 13.66
N GLU A 423 -3.79 -5.33 13.08
CA GLU A 423 -4.65 -4.15 13.13
C GLU A 423 -6.08 -4.53 13.51
N THR A 424 -6.72 -3.67 14.29
CA THR A 424 -8.16 -3.72 14.55
C THR A 424 -8.71 -2.30 14.50
N ALA A 425 -9.75 -2.09 13.70
CA ALA A 425 -10.44 -0.82 13.57
C ALA A 425 -11.96 -0.99 13.71
N ILE A 426 -12.58 -0.11 14.49
CA ILE A 426 -14.04 0.04 14.57
C ILE A 426 -14.37 1.43 14.03
N TYR A 427 -15.37 1.52 13.17
CA TYR A 427 -15.73 2.79 12.56
C TYR A 427 -17.23 3.00 12.42
N MET A 428 -17.59 4.26 12.28
CA MET A 428 -18.93 4.74 12.01
C MET A 428 -18.90 5.72 10.84
N LYS A 429 -19.84 5.58 9.92
CA LYS A 429 -20.12 6.54 8.84
C LYS A 429 -21.59 6.90 8.86
N TYR A 430 -21.88 8.18 8.80
CA TYR A 430 -23.24 8.69 8.71
C TYR A 430 -23.31 9.73 7.59
N SER A 431 -24.27 9.60 6.69
CA SER A 431 -24.45 10.51 5.55
C SER A 431 -25.86 11.09 5.58
N LEU A 432 -25.96 12.41 5.63
CA LEU A 432 -27.23 13.13 5.73
C LEU A 432 -27.37 14.08 4.52
N PRO A 433 -28.26 13.78 3.58
CA PRO A 433 -28.60 14.73 2.52
C PRO A 433 -29.46 15.87 3.09
N VAL A 434 -29.01 17.12 2.86
CA VAL A 434 -29.70 18.35 3.32
C VAL A 434 -29.80 19.30 2.14
N GLY A 435 -30.89 19.28 1.42
CA GLY A 435 -31.08 20.08 0.20
C GLY A 435 -30.04 19.73 -0.86
N THR A 436 -29.23 20.72 -1.26
CA THR A 436 -28.12 20.55 -2.24
C THR A 436 -26.80 20.13 -1.58
N MET A 437 -26.81 19.90 -0.28
CA MET A 437 -25.62 19.49 0.49
C MET A 437 -25.76 18.05 0.96
N ASN A 438 -24.62 17.36 1.01
CA ASN A 438 -24.52 16.07 1.68
C ASN A 438 -23.51 16.22 2.84
N LEU A 439 -24.03 16.12 4.07
CA LEU A 439 -23.22 16.15 5.28
C LEU A 439 -22.78 14.73 5.63
N ASN A 440 -21.46 14.54 5.83
CA ASN A 440 -20.91 13.25 6.22
C ASN A 440 -20.18 13.37 7.55
N VAL A 441 -20.42 12.42 8.42
CA VAL A 441 -19.70 12.22 9.67
C VAL A 441 -19.02 10.88 9.63
N PHE A 442 -17.73 10.89 9.90
CA PHE A 442 -16.90 9.71 9.99
C PHE A 442 -16.18 9.68 11.34
N SER A 443 -16.20 8.55 12.02
CA SER A 443 -15.40 8.35 13.24
C SER A 443 -14.81 6.95 13.24
N ARG A 444 -13.57 6.84 13.73
CA ARG A 444 -12.80 5.59 13.77
C ARG A 444 -12.00 5.50 15.07
N TYR A 445 -11.99 4.33 15.68
CA TYR A 445 -10.98 3.93 16.63
C TYR A 445 -10.17 2.78 16.04
N GLN A 446 -8.87 2.91 16.04
CA GLN A 446 -7.94 1.95 15.44
C GLN A 446 -6.84 1.62 16.46
N GLN A 447 -6.45 0.35 16.47
CA GLN A 447 -5.31 -0.15 17.20
C GLN A 447 -4.42 -0.93 16.25
N THR A 448 -3.13 -0.60 16.23
CA THR A 448 -2.10 -1.41 15.58
C THR A 448 -1.15 -1.95 16.64
N SER A 449 -0.71 -3.18 16.48
CA SER A 449 0.24 -3.79 17.40
C SER A 449 1.07 -4.86 16.70
N SER A 450 2.27 -5.07 17.21
CA SER A 450 3.05 -6.28 16.98
C SER A 450 2.91 -7.18 18.21
N GLU A 451 2.78 -8.50 18.03
CA GLU A 451 2.58 -9.41 19.17
C GLU A 451 3.84 -9.50 20.04
N LYS A 452 3.66 -9.40 21.37
CA LYS A 452 4.76 -9.48 22.37
C LYS A 452 5.45 -10.86 22.42
N THR A 453 4.76 -11.90 21.99
CA THR A 453 5.23 -13.28 22.18
C THR A 453 6.01 -13.84 21.01
N HIS A 454 5.90 -13.24 19.85
CA HIS A 454 6.47 -13.73 18.59
C HIS A 454 6.93 -12.68 17.59
N PRO A 455 7.51 -11.57 17.89
CA PRO A 455 8.54 -11.03 17.04
C PRO A 455 9.87 -11.08 17.78
N THR A 456 10.40 -12.29 17.92
CA THR A 456 11.81 -12.42 18.27
C THR A 456 12.61 -12.39 16.99
N LEU A 457 13.47 -11.41 16.92
CA LEU A 457 14.45 -11.27 15.88
C LEU A 457 15.77 -11.82 16.43
N ASP A 458 16.13 -13.05 16.06
CA ASP A 458 17.41 -13.62 16.44
C ASP A 458 18.46 -13.19 15.40
N ILE A 459 19.36 -12.30 15.79
CA ILE A 459 20.45 -11.83 14.95
C ILE A 459 21.72 -12.60 15.34
N LEU A 460 22.26 -13.31 14.37
CA LEU A 460 23.54 -14.00 14.51
C LEU A 460 24.67 -13.04 14.13
N HIS A 461 25.43 -12.56 15.08
CA HIS A 461 26.59 -11.72 14.84
C HIS A 461 27.84 -12.58 14.66
N THR A 462 28.41 -12.53 13.48
CA THR A 462 29.57 -13.28 13.07
C THR A 462 30.63 -12.39 12.42
N TYR A 463 31.85 -12.92 12.25
CA TYR A 463 32.88 -12.24 11.47
C TYR A 463 32.50 -12.14 9.99
N ALA A 464 31.67 -13.06 9.49
CA ALA A 464 31.22 -13.10 8.11
C ALA A 464 30.18 -12.03 7.76
N ASP A 465 29.44 -11.50 8.73
CA ASP A 465 28.49 -10.38 8.51
C ASP A 465 29.18 -9.00 8.57
N GLY A 466 30.49 -9.00 8.90
CA GLY A 466 31.27 -7.77 9.03
C GLY A 466 30.97 -6.97 10.32
N PHE A 467 30.07 -7.47 11.21
CA PHE A 467 29.79 -6.81 12.48
C PHE A 467 30.97 -6.96 13.45
N LEU A 468 31.55 -8.17 13.54
CA LEU A 468 32.78 -8.39 14.27
C LEU A 468 33.97 -7.96 13.41
N SER A 469 34.81 -7.12 13.94
CA SER A 469 35.92 -6.49 13.24
C SER A 469 37.28 -6.94 13.78
N LEU A 470 38.38 -6.45 13.18
CA LEU A 470 39.76 -6.68 13.69
C LEU A 470 39.93 -6.24 15.15
N TYR A 471 39.15 -5.25 15.62
CA TYR A 471 39.17 -4.84 17.02
C TYR A 471 38.80 -5.95 17.98
N SER A 472 37.92 -6.88 17.56
CA SER A 472 37.52 -8.03 18.39
C SER A 472 38.69 -8.96 18.71
N LEU A 473 39.76 -8.93 17.94
CA LEU A 473 40.91 -9.78 18.08
C LEU A 473 42.02 -9.17 18.94
N VAL A 474 41.97 -7.86 19.20
CA VAL A 474 43.01 -7.13 19.95
C VAL A 474 42.46 -6.42 21.20
N ALA A 475 41.21 -5.99 21.18
CA ALA A 475 40.60 -5.25 22.28
C ALA A 475 39.18 -5.77 22.54
N PRO A 476 38.99 -7.00 23.02
CA PRO A 476 37.67 -7.54 23.28
C PRO A 476 36.98 -6.73 24.38
N CYS A 477 35.72 -6.42 24.16
CA CYS A 477 34.84 -5.82 25.14
C CYS A 477 34.61 -6.81 26.30
N GLN A 478 34.49 -6.34 27.52
CA GLN A 478 34.08 -7.16 28.66
C GLN A 478 32.60 -7.57 28.56
N SER A 479 31.83 -6.81 27.75
CA SER A 479 30.45 -7.10 27.43
C SER A 479 30.20 -6.71 25.97
N PRO A 480 29.38 -7.45 25.22
CA PRO A 480 28.94 -7.05 23.86
C PRO A 480 28.29 -5.68 23.79
N ARG A 481 27.88 -5.15 24.95
CA ARG A 481 27.10 -3.92 25.09
C ARG A 481 27.79 -2.83 25.89
N ASP A 482 29.07 -3.04 26.25
CA ASP A 482 29.79 -2.02 26.98
C ASP A 482 30.07 -0.82 26.04
N PRO A 483 29.46 0.36 26.25
CA PRO A 483 29.73 1.53 25.42
C PRO A 483 31.11 2.13 25.64
N LYS A 484 31.93 1.55 26.51
CA LYS A 484 33.26 2.06 26.84
C LYS A 484 34.30 0.92 26.92
N PRO A 485 35.44 1.09 26.30
CA PRO A 485 35.95 2.22 25.51
C PRO A 485 35.48 2.14 24.04
N VAL A 486 35.41 3.31 23.42
CA VAL A 486 35.15 3.43 21.96
C VAL A 486 36.13 2.54 21.20
N GLY A 487 35.59 1.61 20.40
CA GLY A 487 36.40 0.71 19.56
C GLY A 487 36.57 -0.69 20.04
N CYS A 488 36.00 -1.12 21.17
CA CYS A 488 35.96 -2.54 21.54
C CYS A 488 34.86 -3.28 20.75
N ALA A 489 35.13 -4.55 20.46
CA ALA A 489 34.15 -5.43 19.86
C ALA A 489 34.15 -6.79 20.61
N PRO A 490 33.06 -7.54 20.63
CA PRO A 490 32.99 -8.85 21.26
C PRO A 490 34.06 -9.79 20.70
N ALA A 491 34.68 -10.56 21.59
CA ALA A 491 35.75 -11.47 21.21
C ALA A 491 35.26 -12.70 20.42
N ASN A 492 33.98 -13.04 20.56
CA ASN A 492 33.37 -14.23 19.95
C ASN A 492 32.06 -13.89 19.26
N PRO A 493 31.69 -14.65 18.21
CA PRO A 493 30.34 -14.57 17.66
C PRO A 493 29.28 -14.82 18.73
N TRP A 494 28.15 -14.10 18.63
CA TRP A 494 27.00 -14.27 19.54
C TRP A 494 25.66 -14.13 18.83
N VAL A 495 24.63 -14.65 19.46
CA VAL A 495 23.25 -14.45 19.06
C VAL A 495 22.63 -13.33 19.88
N GLU A 496 22.00 -12.41 19.23
CA GLU A 496 21.21 -11.37 19.84
C GLU A 496 19.73 -11.61 19.54
N THR A 497 18.95 -11.89 20.57
CA THR A 497 17.50 -12.03 20.45
C THR A 497 16.85 -10.70 20.77
N ILE A 498 16.20 -10.13 19.77
CA ILE A 498 15.50 -8.85 19.89
C ILE A 498 13.99 -9.12 19.88
N ARG A 499 13.30 -8.68 20.93
CA ARG A 499 11.83 -8.64 20.94
C ARG A 499 11.37 -7.25 20.55
N LEU A 500 10.63 -7.19 19.46
CA LEU A 500 9.99 -5.96 18.98
C LEU A 500 8.52 -6.03 19.31
N GLY A 501 8.03 -5.11 20.13
CA GLY A 501 6.61 -4.96 20.39
C GLY A 501 6.19 -3.51 20.18
N SER A 502 5.07 -3.29 19.53
CA SER A 502 4.46 -1.97 19.41
C SER A 502 2.99 -2.06 19.76
N LEU A 503 2.48 -1.01 20.39
CA LEU A 503 1.05 -0.84 20.64
C LEU A 503 0.70 0.60 20.42
N SER A 504 -0.12 0.86 19.40
CA SER A 504 -0.53 2.19 19.02
C SER A 504 -2.04 2.26 18.90
N ASN A 505 -2.61 3.34 19.41
CA ASN A 505 -4.04 3.58 19.38
C ASN A 505 -4.31 4.94 18.74
N GLN A 506 -5.35 5.03 17.92
CA GLN A 506 -5.77 6.28 17.31
C GLN A 506 -7.29 6.40 17.31
N PHE A 507 -7.77 7.54 17.73
CA PHE A 507 -9.12 8.01 17.47
C PHE A 507 -9.08 9.10 16.41
N ARG A 508 -9.88 8.97 15.36
CA ARG A 508 -10.04 9.97 14.30
C ARG A 508 -11.51 10.25 14.06
N SER A 509 -11.87 11.52 13.95
CA SER A 509 -13.22 11.95 13.60
C SER A 509 -13.15 13.05 12.53
N GLU A 510 -14.04 12.99 11.56
CA GLU A 510 -14.14 13.94 10.46
C GLU A 510 -15.62 14.31 10.24
N VAL A 511 -15.86 15.60 10.08
CA VAL A 511 -17.13 16.14 9.60
C VAL A 511 -16.87 16.84 8.28
N SER A 512 -17.58 16.44 7.24
CA SER A 512 -17.41 17.03 5.90
C SER A 512 -18.75 17.30 5.23
N ALA A 513 -18.78 18.31 4.38
CA ALA A 513 -19.92 18.68 3.58
C ALA A 513 -19.54 18.73 2.09
N ALA A 514 -20.32 18.05 1.27
CA ALA A 514 -20.25 18.15 -0.18
C ALA A 514 -21.44 18.97 -0.66
N TRP A 515 -21.17 20.06 -1.40
CA TRP A 515 -22.18 20.97 -1.91
C TRP A 515 -22.18 20.98 -3.43
N THR A 516 -23.35 20.73 -4.01
CA THR A 516 -23.56 20.77 -5.45
C THR A 516 -24.63 21.80 -5.75
N SER A 517 -24.21 23.05 -5.92
CA SER A 517 -25.11 24.17 -6.21
C SER A 517 -25.66 24.10 -7.64
N SER A 518 -24.84 23.66 -8.58
CA SER A 518 -25.15 23.56 -10.00
C SER A 518 -24.11 22.68 -10.70
N GLU A 519 -24.35 22.31 -11.94
CA GLU A 519 -23.33 21.66 -12.78
C GLU A 519 -22.06 22.52 -12.99
N ARG A 520 -22.16 23.85 -12.73
CA ARG A 520 -21.05 24.79 -12.90
C ARG A 520 -20.16 24.92 -11.67
N PHE A 521 -20.69 24.68 -10.46
CA PHE A 521 -19.96 24.86 -9.22
C PHE A 521 -20.25 23.75 -8.22
N THR A 522 -19.19 23.07 -7.78
CA THR A 522 -19.25 22.10 -6.67
C THR A 522 -18.15 22.40 -5.67
N ALA A 523 -18.42 22.14 -4.42
CA ALA A 523 -17.43 22.29 -3.35
C ALA A 523 -17.53 21.14 -2.36
N VAL A 524 -16.40 20.76 -1.79
CA VAL A 524 -16.31 19.84 -0.65
C VAL A 524 -15.35 20.42 0.36
N GLY A 525 -15.67 20.28 1.65
CA GLY A 525 -14.78 20.72 2.72
C GLY A 525 -15.07 19.96 4.00
N GLY A 526 -14.09 19.93 4.88
CA GLY A 526 -14.23 19.22 6.15
C GLY A 526 -13.22 19.64 7.19
N ILE A 527 -13.52 19.23 8.41
CA ILE A 527 -12.67 19.38 9.59
C ILE A 527 -12.41 17.99 10.15
N GLU A 528 -11.18 17.74 10.52
CA GLU A 528 -10.69 16.47 11.02
C GLU A 528 -9.98 16.68 12.34
N PHE A 529 -10.23 15.80 13.28
CA PHE A 529 -9.57 15.69 14.57
C PHE A 529 -9.00 14.29 14.73
N THR A 530 -7.73 14.19 15.12
CA THR A 530 -7.07 12.92 15.41
C THR A 530 -6.34 13.01 16.74
N LYS A 531 -6.53 12.00 17.59
CA LYS A 531 -5.74 11.79 18.81
C LYS A 531 -5.09 10.43 18.74
N SER A 532 -3.76 10.37 18.79
CA SER A 532 -2.97 9.14 18.74
C SER A 532 -2.17 8.97 20.03
N SER A 533 -2.01 7.71 20.43
CA SER A 533 -1.18 7.30 21.55
C SER A 533 -0.33 6.14 21.07
N ILE A 534 0.96 6.36 20.98
CA ILE A 534 1.93 5.43 20.38
C ILE A 534 2.88 4.94 21.46
N GLN A 535 2.96 3.63 21.62
CA GLN A 535 3.89 2.98 22.52
C GLN A 535 4.66 1.91 21.76
N SER A 536 5.98 1.98 21.82
CA SER A 536 6.86 0.93 21.34
C SER A 536 7.46 0.21 22.54
N GLU A 537 7.48 -1.09 22.50
CA GLU A 537 8.16 -1.92 23.48
C GLU A 537 9.36 -2.59 22.80
N TYR A 538 10.47 -2.62 23.46
CA TYR A 538 11.71 -3.17 22.95
C TYR A 538 12.47 -3.87 24.07
N ASP A 539 12.53 -5.19 24.04
CA ASP A 539 13.30 -6.01 24.94
C ASP A 539 14.44 -6.67 24.17
N GLN A 540 15.65 -6.49 24.63
CA GLN A 540 16.81 -7.19 24.09
C GLN A 540 17.30 -8.25 25.07
N ILE A 541 17.47 -9.46 24.58
CA ILE A 541 18.06 -10.56 25.31
C ILE A 541 19.24 -11.07 24.48
N ALA A 542 20.43 -11.08 25.03
CA ALA A 542 21.57 -11.72 24.40
C ALA A 542 21.72 -13.13 25.00
N ASP A 543 21.57 -14.14 24.16
CA ASP A 543 21.75 -15.55 24.49
C ASP A 543 22.84 -16.17 23.62
N GLY A 544 23.66 -17.05 24.16
CA GLY A 544 24.68 -17.78 23.43
C GLY A 544 26.01 -17.94 24.22
N PRO A 545 27.00 -18.64 23.65
CA PRO A 545 28.34 -18.72 24.30
C PRO A 545 28.97 -17.32 24.35
N GLY A 546 28.89 -16.68 25.49
CA GLY A 546 29.28 -15.28 25.69
C GLY A 546 28.13 -14.32 25.91
N ALA A 547 26.89 -14.76 25.90
CA ALA A 547 25.71 -13.96 26.24
C ALA A 547 25.77 -13.54 27.72
N LEU A 548 25.89 -12.27 27.96
CA LEU A 548 26.25 -11.81 29.26
C LEU A 548 25.13 -11.14 30.02
N ILE A 549 24.08 -10.67 29.42
CA ILE A 549 23.09 -9.87 30.15
C ILE A 549 21.75 -9.79 29.44
N THR A 550 20.68 -10.16 30.13
CA THR A 550 19.35 -9.63 29.85
C THR A 550 19.29 -8.21 30.40
N ILE A 551 19.24 -7.20 29.55
CA ILE A 551 18.96 -5.84 29.97
C ILE A 551 17.46 -5.62 29.80
N PRO A 552 16.66 -5.56 30.87
CA PRO A 552 15.30 -5.06 30.74
C PRO A 552 15.41 -3.61 30.31
N LEU A 553 14.93 -3.31 29.12
CA LEU A 553 14.74 -1.93 28.71
C LEU A 553 13.60 -1.33 29.53
N GLU A 554 13.79 -0.09 29.95
CA GLU A 554 12.69 0.69 30.51
C GLU A 554 11.55 0.69 29.50
N LYS A 555 10.34 0.47 29.99
CA LYS A 555 9.14 0.51 29.17
C LYS A 555 9.12 1.82 28.37
N PRO A 556 9.06 1.79 27.02
CA PRO A 556 9.07 3.02 26.24
C PRO A 556 7.92 3.93 26.65
N GLU A 557 8.20 5.20 26.75
CA GLU A 557 7.17 6.18 27.04
C GLU A 557 6.14 6.23 25.92
N GLN A 558 4.89 6.28 26.32
CA GLN A 558 3.78 6.52 25.41
C GLN A 558 3.85 7.95 24.85
N ILE A 559 3.77 8.10 23.53
CA ILE A 559 3.83 9.38 22.85
C ILE A 559 2.41 9.76 22.42
N GLU A 560 1.95 10.91 22.87
CA GLU A 560 0.61 11.41 22.55
C GLU A 560 0.66 12.52 21.51
N HIS A 561 -0.04 12.34 20.40
CA HIS A 561 -0.21 13.33 19.34
C HIS A 561 -1.65 13.83 19.29
N THR A 562 -1.79 15.10 18.95
CA THR A 562 -3.06 15.69 18.57
C THR A 562 -2.91 16.38 17.22
N ASP A 563 -3.75 16.00 16.26
CA ASP A 563 -3.81 16.60 14.95
C ASP A 563 -5.18 17.24 14.73
N ILE A 564 -5.17 18.45 14.21
CA ILE A 564 -6.37 19.14 13.73
C ILE A 564 -6.12 19.56 12.30
N ALA A 565 -7.07 19.25 11.42
CA ALA A 565 -6.96 19.66 10.04
C ALA A 565 -8.27 20.19 9.49
N SER A 566 -8.15 21.14 8.58
CA SER A 566 -9.25 21.59 7.74
C SER A 566 -8.85 21.51 6.28
N TYR A 567 -9.79 21.14 5.41
CA TYR A 567 -9.56 21.09 3.98
C TYR A 567 -10.77 21.61 3.23
N ALA A 568 -10.52 22.14 2.05
CA ALA A 568 -11.54 22.54 1.11
C ALA A 568 -11.09 22.32 -0.33
N GLN A 569 -12.03 21.96 -1.19
CA GLN A 569 -11.86 21.87 -2.63
C GLN A 569 -13.05 22.50 -3.32
N GLY A 570 -12.79 23.42 -4.24
CA GLY A 570 -13.78 24.00 -5.14
C GLY A 570 -13.55 23.59 -6.59
N SER A 571 -14.60 23.27 -7.31
CA SER A 571 -14.55 23.00 -8.74
C SER A 571 -15.45 24.00 -9.45
N TRP A 572 -14.92 24.68 -10.45
CA TRP A 572 -15.62 25.67 -11.27
C TRP A 572 -15.54 25.29 -12.74
N ARG A 573 -16.67 25.29 -13.40
CA ARG A 573 -16.83 24.97 -14.82
C ARG A 573 -17.33 26.20 -15.60
N PRO A 574 -16.42 27.09 -16.01
CA PRO A 574 -16.82 28.30 -16.79
C PRO A 574 -17.41 27.94 -18.15
N ARG A 575 -17.00 26.82 -18.73
CA ARG A 575 -17.53 26.27 -20.00
C ARG A 575 -17.69 24.74 -19.87
N PRO A 576 -18.58 24.09 -20.60
CA PRO A 576 -18.73 22.63 -20.58
C PRO A 576 -17.41 21.87 -20.83
N SER A 577 -16.52 22.44 -21.63
CA SER A 577 -15.21 21.87 -21.96
C SER A 577 -14.08 22.20 -20.98
N LEU A 578 -14.30 23.09 -20.02
CA LEU A 578 -13.23 23.58 -19.12
C LEU A 578 -13.69 23.50 -17.67
N LYS A 579 -12.94 22.75 -16.84
CA LYS A 579 -13.10 22.69 -15.37
C LYS A 579 -11.82 23.12 -14.70
N VAL A 580 -11.92 23.98 -13.71
CA VAL A 580 -10.82 24.41 -12.84
C VAL A 580 -11.09 23.90 -11.44
N VAL A 581 -10.10 23.30 -10.81
CA VAL A 581 -10.19 22.78 -9.44
C VAL A 581 -9.09 23.40 -8.62
N LEU A 582 -9.47 23.96 -7.46
CA LEU A 582 -8.55 24.47 -6.45
C LEU A 582 -8.85 23.79 -5.12
N ALA A 583 -7.82 23.36 -4.43
CA ALA A 583 -7.95 22.74 -3.13
C ALA A 583 -6.79 23.12 -2.20
N GLY A 584 -7.04 23.06 -0.90
CA GLY A 584 -6.03 23.29 0.11
C GLY A 584 -6.39 22.58 1.40
N ARG A 585 -5.35 22.19 2.14
CA ARG A 585 -5.45 21.62 3.48
C ARG A 585 -4.51 22.35 4.41
N LEU A 586 -5.02 22.72 5.57
CA LEU A 586 -4.26 23.22 6.70
C LEU A 586 -4.25 22.13 7.78
N THR A 587 -3.07 21.70 8.20
CA THR A 587 -2.89 20.68 9.24
C THR A 587 -2.05 21.25 10.37
N TYR A 588 -2.52 21.12 11.61
CA TYR A 588 -1.79 21.43 12.83
C TYR A 588 -1.51 20.12 13.56
N ASN A 589 -0.26 19.94 14.03
CA ASN A 589 0.17 18.78 14.82
C ASN A 589 0.91 19.25 16.07
N GLU A 590 0.60 18.61 17.19
CA GLU A 590 1.23 18.83 18.48
C GLU A 590 1.54 17.48 19.16
N ILE A 591 2.71 17.40 19.80
CA ILE A 591 3.07 16.31 20.71
C ILE A 591 2.83 16.77 22.13
N VAL A 592 1.85 16.17 22.81
CA VAL A 592 1.29 16.73 24.05
C VAL A 592 2.16 16.44 25.28
N ASN A 593 2.78 15.26 25.35
CA ASN A 593 3.43 14.79 26.59
C ASN A 593 4.96 14.84 26.55
N LYS A 594 5.57 15.47 25.53
CA LYS A 594 7.01 15.66 25.43
C LYS A 594 7.37 17.11 25.14
N PRO A 595 7.57 17.94 26.16
CA PRO A 595 7.84 19.38 25.96
C PRO A 595 9.09 19.71 25.13
N ALA A 596 10.07 18.79 25.10
CA ALA A 596 11.29 18.96 24.31
C ALA A 596 11.14 18.55 22.82
N ALA A 597 10.03 17.95 22.44
CA ALA A 597 9.73 17.51 21.09
C ALA A 597 8.41 18.16 20.66
N SER A 598 8.47 19.33 20.06
CA SER A 598 7.29 19.94 19.44
C SER A 598 6.88 19.15 18.20
N GLY A 599 5.58 19.03 17.95
CA GLY A 599 5.07 18.61 16.66
C GLY A 599 5.50 19.56 15.54
N PHE A 600 5.16 19.28 14.30
CA PHE A 600 5.55 20.14 13.16
C PHE A 600 4.77 21.47 13.11
N GLY A 601 3.81 21.70 14.02
CA GLY A 601 2.99 22.91 14.03
C GLY A 601 2.03 22.94 12.84
N THR A 602 1.96 24.06 12.15
CA THR A 602 0.99 24.29 11.06
C THR A 602 1.64 24.11 9.68
N LEU A 603 1.01 23.28 8.83
CA LEU A 603 1.41 23.05 7.45
C LEU A 603 0.25 23.29 6.48
N PHE A 604 0.55 23.90 5.35
CA PHE A 604 -0.40 24.09 4.25
C PHE A 604 0.03 23.24 3.04
N THR A 605 -0.94 22.53 2.44
CA THR A 605 -0.75 21.69 1.24
C THR A 605 -1.77 22.08 0.16
N PRO A 606 -1.33 22.80 -0.89
CA PRO A 606 -2.20 23.18 -2.00
C PRO A 606 -2.31 22.10 -3.07
N ARG A 607 -3.37 22.21 -3.87
CA ARG A 607 -3.61 21.46 -5.11
C ARG A 607 -4.35 22.34 -6.09
N ALA A 608 -3.97 22.28 -7.36
CA ALA A 608 -4.66 22.97 -8.44
C ALA A 608 -4.72 22.06 -9.67
N ALA A 609 -5.83 22.08 -10.41
CA ALA A 609 -5.95 21.36 -11.67
C ALA A 609 -6.77 22.15 -12.67
N VAL A 610 -6.35 22.09 -13.93
CA VAL A 610 -7.10 22.59 -15.08
C VAL A 610 -7.39 21.39 -15.97
N ILE A 611 -8.66 21.17 -16.26
CA ILE A 611 -9.15 20.02 -17.02
C ILE A 611 -9.85 20.57 -18.27
N TYR A 612 -9.37 20.20 -19.42
CA TYR A 612 -9.86 20.67 -20.71
C TYR A 612 -10.30 19.49 -21.59
N SER A 613 -11.57 19.49 -22.00
CA SER A 613 -12.20 18.44 -22.80
C SER A 613 -12.72 19.00 -24.13
N PRO A 614 -11.83 19.28 -25.13
CA PRO A 614 -12.20 19.94 -26.36
C PRO A 614 -13.16 19.12 -27.25
N LEU A 615 -13.10 17.81 -27.16
CA LEU A 615 -13.95 16.90 -27.94
C LEU A 615 -14.96 16.17 -27.02
N GLY A 616 -15.39 16.83 -25.96
CA GLY A 616 -16.24 16.25 -24.93
C GLY A 616 -15.52 15.08 -24.22
N LYS A 617 -16.22 13.97 -23.99
CA LYS A 617 -15.63 12.80 -23.32
C LYS A 617 -14.55 12.05 -24.13
N ARG A 618 -14.41 12.36 -25.45
CA ARG A 618 -13.45 11.67 -26.33
C ARG A 618 -12.00 12.08 -26.10
N LEU A 619 -11.75 13.32 -25.69
CA LEU A 619 -10.41 13.80 -25.39
C LEU A 619 -10.45 14.69 -24.14
N THR A 620 -9.69 14.30 -23.15
CA THR A 620 -9.51 15.10 -21.91
C THR A 620 -8.03 15.32 -21.66
N LEU A 621 -7.63 16.55 -21.45
CA LEU A 621 -6.30 16.97 -21.06
C LEU A 621 -6.35 17.57 -19.68
N LYS A 622 -5.36 17.27 -18.82
CA LYS A 622 -5.28 17.82 -17.46
C LYS A 622 -3.87 18.35 -17.21
N VAL A 623 -3.78 19.51 -16.58
CA VAL A 623 -2.56 20.01 -15.94
C VAL A 623 -2.83 20.03 -14.45
N ILE A 624 -1.97 19.38 -13.68
CA ILE A 624 -2.16 19.19 -12.24
C ILE A 624 -0.91 19.64 -11.51
N TYR A 625 -1.09 20.49 -10.50
CA TYR A 625 -0.11 20.81 -9.49
C TYR A 625 -0.58 20.26 -8.14
N SER A 626 0.27 19.57 -7.42
CA SER A 626 -0.05 19.04 -6.10
C SER A 626 1.17 19.01 -5.19
N GLU A 627 0.94 19.30 -3.91
CA GLU A 627 1.92 19.13 -2.84
C GLU A 627 1.43 18.09 -1.84
N ALA A 628 2.40 17.42 -1.20
CA ALA A 628 2.15 16.59 -0.03
C ALA A 628 3.31 16.72 0.96
N PHE A 629 3.05 16.26 2.16
CA PHE A 629 4.07 16.11 3.19
C PHE A 629 3.96 14.75 3.85
N LYS A 630 5.05 14.29 4.43
CA LYS A 630 5.09 13.14 5.32
C LYS A 630 5.71 13.57 6.64
N ASP A 631 5.00 13.36 7.72
CA ASP A 631 5.58 13.50 9.04
C ASP A 631 6.50 12.30 9.31
N PRO A 632 7.75 12.51 9.76
CA PRO A 632 8.60 11.41 10.19
C PRO A 632 7.90 10.56 11.25
N THR A 633 8.09 9.25 11.18
CA THR A 633 7.46 8.32 12.12
C THR A 633 8.04 8.49 13.52
N ASP A 634 7.34 7.99 14.54
CA ASP A 634 7.84 8.08 15.89
C ASP A 634 9.10 7.25 16.10
N SER A 635 9.25 6.15 15.37
CA SER A 635 10.50 5.39 15.34
C SER A 635 11.67 6.21 14.76
N GLU A 636 11.42 7.04 13.73
CA GLU A 636 12.43 7.94 13.18
C GLU A 636 12.76 9.11 14.12
N LYS A 637 11.75 9.67 14.82
CA LYS A 637 11.90 10.79 15.75
C LYS A 637 12.55 10.40 17.09
N PHE A 638 12.18 9.23 17.62
CA PHE A 638 12.48 8.83 19.00
C PHE A 638 13.39 7.61 19.10
N GLY A 639 13.76 6.99 17.98
CA GLY A 639 14.80 5.97 17.92
C GLY A 639 14.44 4.66 18.62
N VAL A 640 13.38 3.98 18.21
CA VAL A 640 12.87 2.78 18.89
C VAL A 640 13.81 1.58 18.84
N LEU A 641 14.49 1.34 17.73
CA LEU A 641 15.34 0.16 17.53
C LEU A 641 16.70 0.21 18.25
N PHE A 642 17.16 1.39 18.71
CA PHE A 642 18.50 1.57 19.23
C PHE A 642 18.55 2.39 20.51
N GLN A 643 17.48 2.38 21.34
CA GLN A 643 17.44 3.14 22.60
C GLN A 643 18.59 2.80 23.56
N TYR A 644 19.06 1.55 23.53
CA TYR A 644 20.14 1.09 24.39
C TYR A 644 21.54 1.55 23.97
N LEU A 645 21.71 2.05 22.76
CA LEU A 645 22.98 2.59 22.28
C LEU A 645 23.18 4.06 22.62
N ASN A 646 22.35 4.66 23.49
CA ASN A 646 22.29 6.12 23.70
C ASN A 646 22.16 6.85 22.36
N ALA A 647 21.47 6.21 21.40
CA ALA A 647 21.26 6.77 20.09
C ALA A 647 20.71 8.17 20.22
N TYR A 648 21.39 9.10 19.61
CA TYR A 648 21.01 10.49 19.61
C TYR A 648 19.58 10.58 19.09
N ARG A 649 18.67 11.01 19.97
CA ARG A 649 17.30 11.30 19.57
C ARG A 649 17.38 12.29 18.42
N SER A 650 16.65 11.99 17.33
CA SER A 650 16.63 12.86 16.15
C SER A 650 15.86 14.14 16.45
N ASN A 651 16.45 14.98 17.30
CA ASN A 651 15.84 16.26 17.68
C ASN A 651 15.76 17.16 16.46
N GLY A 652 14.53 17.54 16.08
CA GLY A 652 14.28 18.54 15.06
C GLY A 652 14.01 17.99 13.64
N LEU A 653 13.63 16.73 13.49
CA LEU A 653 13.12 16.23 12.22
C LEU A 653 11.92 17.06 11.77
N ARG A 654 11.97 17.49 10.50
CA ARG A 654 10.88 18.23 9.85
C ARG A 654 10.15 17.31 8.89
N PRO A 655 8.86 17.57 8.62
CA PRO A 655 8.15 16.83 7.59
C PRO A 655 8.84 16.90 6.23
N GLU A 656 8.98 15.75 5.59
CA GLU A 656 9.36 15.65 4.19
C GLU A 656 8.31 16.35 3.32
N ARG A 657 8.70 16.95 2.22
CA ARG A 657 7.78 17.60 1.27
C ARG A 657 7.98 17.11 -0.15
N VAL A 658 6.89 17.02 -0.88
CA VAL A 658 6.91 16.75 -2.32
C VAL A 658 6.08 17.79 -3.05
N ARG A 659 6.61 18.24 -4.20
CA ARG A 659 5.93 19.07 -5.21
C ARG A 659 5.90 18.32 -6.51
N ASN A 660 4.71 18.20 -7.08
CA ASN A 660 4.49 17.47 -8.34
C ASN A 660 3.77 18.36 -9.35
N VAL A 661 4.28 18.34 -10.57
CA VAL A 661 3.62 18.92 -11.75
C VAL A 661 3.39 17.78 -12.74
N GLU A 662 2.19 17.71 -13.28
CA GLU A 662 1.80 16.62 -14.17
C GLU A 662 0.92 17.12 -15.32
N LEU A 663 1.19 16.61 -16.49
CA LEU A 663 0.34 16.73 -17.67
C LEU A 663 -0.21 15.35 -18.04
N THR A 664 -1.54 15.21 -18.11
CA THR A 664 -2.18 13.95 -18.50
C THR A 664 -3.11 14.13 -19.66
N GLY A 665 -3.28 13.08 -20.43
CA GLY A 665 -4.21 13.01 -21.53
C GLY A 665 -4.93 11.68 -21.56
N ALA A 666 -6.25 11.71 -21.78
CA ALA A 666 -7.07 10.53 -22.03
C ALA A 666 -7.79 10.70 -23.35
N TRP A 667 -7.62 9.74 -24.26
CA TRP A 667 -8.16 9.80 -25.61
C TRP A 667 -8.90 8.51 -25.99
N GLU A 668 -10.16 8.68 -26.44
CA GLU A 668 -11.01 7.61 -26.94
C GLU A 668 -11.45 7.94 -28.37
N PRO A 669 -10.67 7.52 -29.37
CA PRO A 669 -11.01 7.80 -30.78
C PRO A 669 -12.31 7.12 -31.24
N GLY A 670 -12.75 6.11 -30.53
CA GLY A 670 -13.97 5.36 -30.76
C GLY A 670 -14.35 4.46 -29.59
N THR A 671 -15.27 3.55 -29.81
CA THR A 671 -15.81 2.64 -28.77
C THR A 671 -14.89 1.45 -28.46
N ARG A 672 -13.83 1.22 -29.23
CA ARG A 672 -12.97 0.04 -29.10
C ARG A 672 -11.61 0.34 -28.49
N MET A 673 -11.19 1.60 -28.46
CA MET A 673 -9.84 1.98 -28.05
C MET A 673 -9.88 3.09 -27.00
N SER A 674 -9.11 2.92 -25.96
CA SER A 674 -8.76 3.99 -25.03
C SER A 674 -7.24 4.07 -24.85
N VAL A 675 -6.73 5.29 -24.82
CA VAL A 675 -5.31 5.59 -24.58
C VAL A 675 -5.22 6.66 -23.49
N GLU A 676 -4.42 6.41 -22.48
CA GLU A 676 -4.15 7.35 -21.41
C GLU A 676 -2.65 7.53 -21.25
N GLY A 677 -2.22 8.77 -21.10
CA GLY A 677 -0.81 9.11 -20.90
C GLY A 677 -0.62 10.16 -19.83
N ALA A 678 0.51 10.09 -19.14
CA ALA A 678 0.93 11.08 -18.16
C ALA A 678 2.42 11.37 -18.29
N VAL A 679 2.80 12.64 -18.18
CA VAL A 679 4.20 13.09 -18.01
C VAL A 679 4.25 13.88 -16.71
N TYR A 680 5.22 13.56 -15.86
CA TYR A 680 5.28 14.16 -14.52
C TYR A 680 6.71 14.50 -14.09
N GLN A 681 6.80 15.48 -13.21
CA GLN A 681 8.01 15.82 -12.48
C GLN A 681 7.66 16.02 -11.02
N ALA A 682 8.31 15.24 -10.14
CA ALA A 682 8.19 15.35 -8.70
C ALA A 682 9.56 15.74 -8.10
N LYS A 683 9.53 16.69 -7.15
CA LYS A 683 10.69 17.07 -6.34
C LYS A 683 10.36 16.78 -4.88
N TYR A 684 11.11 15.86 -4.30
CA TYR A 684 11.09 15.49 -2.89
C TYR A 684 12.20 16.24 -2.18
N SER A 685 11.90 16.87 -1.08
CA SER A 685 12.85 17.70 -0.32
C SER A 685 12.80 17.41 1.17
N GLY A 686 13.98 17.47 1.80
CA GLY A 686 14.14 17.17 3.20
C GLY A 686 13.82 15.73 3.54
N VAL A 687 14.14 14.82 2.65
CA VAL A 687 13.91 13.38 2.83
C VAL A 687 14.70 12.88 4.03
N VAL A 688 14.03 12.10 4.88
CA VAL A 688 14.62 11.54 6.09
C VAL A 688 15.46 10.31 5.73
N ALA A 689 16.73 10.36 6.08
CA ALA A 689 17.68 9.27 5.90
C ALA A 689 18.43 8.97 7.20
N TYR A 690 18.76 7.70 7.39
CA TYR A 690 19.53 7.21 8.53
C TYR A 690 21.04 7.32 8.24
N GLY A 691 21.82 7.77 9.21
CA GLY A 691 23.25 7.89 9.05
C GLY A 691 23.90 8.66 10.20
N TYR A 692 25.19 8.94 10.06
CA TYR A 692 25.94 9.72 11.07
C TYR A 692 25.45 11.17 11.12
N PRO A 693 25.39 11.76 12.35
CA PRO A 693 24.95 13.15 12.52
C PRO A 693 25.88 14.12 11.82
N LEU A 694 25.33 15.15 11.24
CA LEU A 694 26.06 16.24 10.58
C LEU A 694 26.09 17.47 11.49
N GLN A 695 27.21 18.16 11.49
CA GLN A 695 27.32 19.51 12.03
C GLN A 695 26.49 20.50 11.18
N PRO A 696 26.18 21.70 11.70
CA PRO A 696 25.45 22.71 10.93
C PRO A 696 26.12 23.13 9.60
N ASN A 697 27.44 22.98 9.50
CA ASN A 697 28.20 23.21 8.28
C ASN A 697 28.12 22.01 7.29
N GLY A 698 27.44 20.95 7.62
CA GLY A 698 27.27 19.74 6.79
C GLY A 698 28.44 18.77 6.82
N THR A 699 29.40 18.92 7.74
CA THR A 699 30.46 17.94 7.98
C THR A 699 30.02 16.90 9.04
N PRO A 700 30.50 15.64 8.98
CA PRO A 700 30.24 14.66 10.03
C PRO A 700 30.71 15.15 11.41
N VAL A 701 29.98 14.73 12.47
CA VAL A 701 30.40 15.01 13.86
C VAL A 701 31.64 14.18 14.18
N GLU A 702 32.74 14.81 14.58
CA GLU A 702 33.97 14.14 14.95
C GLU A 702 33.78 13.28 16.20
N GLY A 703 34.43 12.10 16.22
CA GLY A 703 34.39 11.19 17.36
C GLY A 703 33.13 10.30 17.45
N CYS A 704 32.27 10.38 16.45
CA CYS A 704 31.08 9.57 16.34
C CYS A 704 31.37 8.31 15.52
N PHE A 705 31.58 7.13 16.13
CA PHE A 705 31.95 5.90 15.43
C PHE A 705 30.83 4.86 15.43
N ILE A 706 30.30 4.48 16.57
CA ILE A 706 29.23 3.47 16.69
C ILE A 706 28.18 3.96 17.67
N GLY A 707 26.90 3.79 17.33
CA GLY A 707 25.76 4.12 18.21
C GLY A 707 25.34 5.57 18.21
N CYS A 708 25.95 6.42 17.38
CA CYS A 708 25.53 7.80 17.21
C CYS A 708 24.76 8.09 15.89
N GLN A 709 24.47 7.05 15.12
CA GLN A 709 23.65 7.20 13.94
C GLN A 709 22.23 7.66 14.32
N GLN A 710 21.66 8.54 13.50
CA GLN A 710 20.31 9.07 13.70
C GLN A 710 19.63 9.35 12.38
N TYR A 711 18.33 9.52 12.45
CA TYR A 711 17.56 10.02 11.30
C TYR A 711 17.73 11.53 11.14
N GLN A 712 17.87 11.99 9.89
CA GLN A 712 18.07 13.40 9.55
C GLN A 712 17.35 13.75 8.25
N ASN A 713 16.85 14.98 8.12
CA ASN A 713 16.40 15.52 6.84
C ASN A 713 17.62 15.86 6.00
N ARG A 714 18.07 14.99 5.13
CA ARG A 714 19.36 15.05 4.47
C ARG A 714 19.31 15.10 2.96
N ASP A 715 18.42 14.32 2.38
CA ASP A 715 18.44 14.05 0.95
C ASP A 715 17.34 14.81 0.21
N ASP A 716 17.62 15.14 -1.04
CA ASP A 716 16.65 15.63 -2.01
C ASP A 716 16.60 14.67 -3.19
N ILE A 717 15.39 14.24 -3.57
CA ILE A 717 15.17 13.33 -4.69
C ILE A 717 14.35 14.06 -5.75
N GLN A 718 14.74 13.94 -7.00
CA GLN A 718 13.98 14.43 -8.14
C GLN A 718 13.62 13.26 -9.04
N VAL A 719 12.37 13.18 -9.46
CA VAL A 719 11.88 12.16 -10.38
C VAL A 719 11.22 12.80 -11.58
N ARG A 720 11.58 12.33 -12.76
CA ARG A 720 10.87 12.63 -14.02
C ARG A 720 10.41 11.32 -14.61
N GLY A 721 9.21 11.31 -15.17
CA GLY A 721 8.71 10.10 -15.78
C GLY A 721 7.57 10.32 -16.73
N MET A 722 7.25 9.26 -17.46
CA MET A 722 6.08 9.16 -18.29
C MET A 722 5.42 7.80 -18.13
N GLN A 723 4.12 7.78 -18.29
CA GLN A 723 3.27 6.59 -18.26
C GLN A 723 2.37 6.60 -19.47
N LEU A 724 2.18 5.45 -20.07
CA LEU A 724 1.24 5.24 -21.18
C LEU A 724 0.44 3.97 -20.90
N THR A 725 -0.86 4.03 -21.02
CA THR A 725 -1.76 2.87 -20.94
C THR A 725 -2.67 2.86 -22.15
N ALA A 726 -2.86 1.70 -22.75
CA ALA A 726 -3.77 1.51 -23.86
C ALA A 726 -4.63 0.26 -23.61
N ARG A 727 -5.90 0.34 -24.00
CA ARG A 727 -6.83 -0.79 -24.05
C ARG A 727 -7.46 -0.84 -25.43
N TYR A 728 -7.59 -2.03 -25.96
CA TYR A 728 -8.19 -2.26 -27.28
C TYR A 728 -9.11 -3.46 -27.26
N ARG A 729 -10.39 -3.25 -27.56
CA ARG A 729 -11.38 -4.31 -27.69
C ARG A 729 -11.29 -4.95 -29.08
N LEU A 730 -10.63 -6.11 -29.14
CA LEU A 730 -10.45 -6.91 -30.35
C LEU A 730 -11.79 -7.45 -30.86
N ALA A 731 -12.60 -7.96 -29.95
CA ALA A 731 -13.94 -8.50 -30.19
C ALA A 731 -14.82 -8.26 -28.94
N ALA A 732 -16.10 -8.58 -29.01
CA ALA A 732 -16.98 -8.53 -27.83
C ALA A 732 -16.49 -9.46 -26.70
N SER A 733 -15.78 -10.54 -27.09
CA SER A 733 -15.25 -11.55 -26.16
C SER A 733 -13.74 -11.45 -25.94
N ALA A 734 -13.04 -10.43 -26.47
CA ALA A 734 -11.58 -10.32 -26.36
C ALA A 734 -11.13 -8.86 -26.22
N GLU A 735 -10.29 -8.61 -25.23
CA GLU A 735 -9.67 -7.32 -24.96
C GLU A 735 -8.16 -7.48 -24.76
N ALA A 736 -7.39 -6.64 -25.46
CA ALA A 736 -5.96 -6.48 -25.22
C ALA A 736 -5.71 -5.17 -24.46
N TRP A 737 -4.78 -5.19 -23.55
CA TRP A 737 -4.32 -4.01 -22.83
C TRP A 737 -2.80 -4.01 -22.71
N GLY A 738 -2.25 -2.83 -22.51
CA GLY A 738 -0.84 -2.69 -22.24
C GLY A 738 -0.52 -1.36 -21.58
N ASN A 739 0.58 -1.34 -20.85
CA ASN A 739 1.12 -0.11 -20.29
C ASN A 739 2.64 -0.09 -20.38
N TYR A 740 3.18 1.11 -20.43
CA TYR A 740 4.61 1.38 -20.40
C TYR A 740 4.90 2.53 -19.46
N THR A 741 5.98 2.39 -18.70
CA THR A 741 6.48 3.42 -17.79
C THR A 741 7.96 3.64 -18.04
N HIS A 742 8.31 4.90 -18.21
CA HIS A 742 9.70 5.36 -18.09
C HIS A 742 9.83 6.25 -16.87
N THR A 743 10.81 5.93 -16.00
CA THR A 743 11.04 6.68 -14.76
C THR A 743 12.54 6.92 -14.58
N ALA A 744 12.91 8.17 -14.34
CA ALA A 744 14.28 8.60 -14.11
C ALA A 744 14.39 9.32 -12.75
N PRO A 745 14.54 8.55 -11.64
CA PRO A 745 14.82 9.12 -10.34
C PRO A 745 16.32 9.47 -10.22
N PHE A 746 16.63 10.54 -9.49
CA PHE A 746 18.00 10.87 -9.10
C PHE A 746 18.02 11.61 -7.77
N GLN A 747 19.01 11.25 -6.96
CA GLN A 747 19.32 11.93 -5.71
C GLN A 747 20.29 13.08 -6.00
N THR A 748 20.00 14.25 -5.45
CA THR A 748 20.84 15.43 -5.57
C THR A 748 21.73 15.59 -4.34
N ASN A 749 22.95 16.04 -4.54
CA ASN A 749 23.97 16.20 -3.48
C ASN A 749 24.14 14.91 -2.65
N PRO A 750 24.39 13.76 -3.29
CA PRO A 750 24.43 12.49 -2.59
C PRO A 750 25.56 12.46 -1.56
N ARG A 751 25.33 11.78 -0.46
CA ARG A 751 26.28 11.58 0.64
C ARG A 751 26.44 10.10 0.94
N ASP A 752 27.61 9.72 1.43
CA ASP A 752 27.83 8.38 1.97
C ASP A 752 27.10 8.19 3.32
N PHE A 753 27.16 6.97 3.85
CA PHE A 753 26.57 6.64 5.15
C PHE A 753 27.14 7.52 6.28
N PHE A 754 28.41 7.90 6.19
CA PHE A 754 29.07 8.76 7.16
C PHE A 754 28.74 10.25 7.00
N GLY A 755 27.97 10.62 5.97
CA GLY A 755 27.56 12.00 5.71
C GLY A 755 28.53 12.81 4.85
N ASN A 756 29.61 12.21 4.35
CA ASN A 756 30.53 12.89 3.45
C ASN A 756 29.92 13.02 2.05
N PRO A 757 30.18 14.11 1.31
CA PRO A 757 29.81 14.19 -0.11
C PRO A 757 30.45 13.04 -0.89
N LEU A 758 29.66 12.41 -1.77
CA LEU A 758 30.23 11.42 -2.69
C LEU A 758 31.17 12.12 -3.69
N LEU A 759 32.33 11.49 -3.91
CA LEU A 759 33.36 11.98 -4.82
C LEU A 759 33.49 11.01 -6.01
N ASP A 760 33.82 11.56 -7.16
CA ASP A 760 34.21 10.76 -8.32
C ASP A 760 35.66 10.23 -8.17
N PRO A 761 36.17 9.36 -9.06
CA PRO A 761 37.52 8.85 -9.02
C PRO A 761 38.62 9.96 -9.14
N GLN A 762 38.24 11.15 -9.56
CA GLN A 762 39.12 12.33 -9.67
C GLN A 762 39.05 13.22 -8.41
N GLY A 763 38.26 12.80 -7.38
CA GLY A 763 38.07 13.54 -6.13
C GLY A 763 37.10 14.73 -6.23
N GLN A 764 36.35 14.87 -7.32
CA GLN A 764 35.37 15.94 -7.49
C GLN A 764 34.02 15.49 -6.88
N ARG A 765 33.30 16.46 -6.31
CA ARG A 765 31.99 16.20 -5.75
C ARG A 765 30.98 15.78 -6.84
N ILE A 766 30.29 14.69 -6.58
CA ILE A 766 29.18 14.23 -7.41
C ILE A 766 27.93 15.02 -7.04
N ASP A 767 27.35 15.75 -7.98
CA ASP A 767 26.16 16.58 -7.74
C ASP A 767 24.89 15.74 -7.71
N ARG A 768 24.86 14.60 -8.42
CA ARG A 768 23.69 13.72 -8.47
C ARG A 768 24.08 12.29 -8.85
N ILE A 769 23.34 11.33 -8.31
CA ILE A 769 23.40 9.92 -8.70
C ILE A 769 22.03 9.44 -9.17
N PRO A 770 21.98 8.47 -10.12
CA PRO A 770 20.71 7.84 -10.49
C PRO A 770 20.11 7.10 -9.29
N GLY A 771 18.78 7.01 -9.25
CA GLY A 771 18.08 6.19 -8.27
C GLY A 771 18.41 4.70 -8.46
N HIS A 772 18.46 3.98 -7.37
CA HIS A 772 18.74 2.54 -7.32
C HIS A 772 17.50 1.76 -6.92
N GLY A 773 17.52 0.43 -7.08
CA GLY A 773 16.41 -0.47 -6.76
C GLY A 773 15.23 -0.43 -7.76
N ILE A 774 15.18 0.54 -8.67
CA ILE A 774 14.06 0.80 -9.57
C ILE A 774 14.46 0.59 -11.02
N ALA A 775 13.56 -0.03 -11.78
CA ALA A 775 13.70 -0.16 -13.23
C ALA A 775 13.30 1.16 -13.92
N SER A 776 14.23 1.74 -14.72
CA SER A 776 13.91 2.93 -15.51
C SER A 776 12.84 2.68 -16.58
N ASN A 777 12.69 1.45 -17.05
CA ASN A 777 11.71 1.08 -18.06
C ASN A 777 10.95 -0.16 -17.61
N ARG A 778 9.62 -0.09 -17.64
CA ARG A 778 8.73 -1.22 -17.39
C ARG A 778 7.63 -1.25 -18.42
N ALA A 779 7.20 -2.45 -18.78
CA ALA A 779 6.06 -2.63 -19.65
C ALA A 779 5.25 -3.86 -19.20
N ASN A 780 3.94 -3.73 -19.20
CA ASN A 780 3.04 -4.86 -19.03
C ASN A 780 2.09 -4.92 -20.22
N ALA A 781 1.72 -6.11 -20.62
CA ALA A 781 0.71 -6.34 -21.65
C ALA A 781 -0.14 -7.54 -21.28
N GLY A 782 -1.41 -7.52 -21.64
CA GLY A 782 -2.32 -8.61 -21.37
C GLY A 782 -3.35 -8.81 -22.44
N LEU A 783 -3.85 -10.03 -22.53
CA LEU A 783 -4.94 -10.44 -23.39
C LEU A 783 -5.96 -11.21 -22.56
N GLU A 784 -7.18 -10.72 -22.54
CA GLU A 784 -8.31 -11.35 -21.88
C GLU A 784 -9.31 -11.86 -22.91
N MET A 785 -9.73 -13.10 -22.81
CA MET A 785 -10.65 -13.74 -23.76
C MET A 785 -11.71 -14.54 -23.03
N SER A 786 -12.95 -14.38 -23.46
CA SER A 786 -14.07 -15.25 -23.09
C SER A 786 -14.35 -16.19 -24.27
N LEU A 787 -14.11 -17.47 -24.06
CA LEU A 787 -14.25 -18.50 -25.09
C LEU A 787 -15.52 -19.33 -24.81
N PRO A 788 -16.45 -19.45 -25.80
CA PRO A 788 -17.63 -20.29 -25.63
C PRO A 788 -17.26 -21.76 -25.39
N PRO A 789 -18.04 -22.52 -24.60
CA PRO A 789 -19.30 -22.07 -23.96
C PRO A 789 -19.08 -21.39 -22.58
N ARG A 790 -17.97 -21.64 -21.87
CA ARG A 790 -17.81 -21.24 -20.43
C ARG A 790 -16.38 -20.98 -20.02
N TRP A 791 -15.45 -20.87 -20.95
CA TRP A 791 -14.03 -20.64 -20.66
C TRP A 791 -13.69 -19.16 -20.66
N ASN A 792 -12.84 -18.77 -19.74
CA ASN A 792 -12.15 -17.48 -19.78
C ASN A 792 -10.65 -17.72 -19.67
N ALA A 793 -9.88 -17.02 -20.47
CA ALA A 793 -8.42 -17.05 -20.45
C ALA A 793 -7.85 -15.65 -20.30
N SER A 794 -6.79 -15.55 -19.55
CA SER A 794 -5.99 -14.33 -19.36
C SER A 794 -4.52 -14.69 -19.53
N LEU A 795 -3.82 -13.92 -20.36
CA LEU A 795 -2.37 -13.98 -20.52
C LEU A 795 -1.78 -12.63 -20.21
N ARG A 796 -0.70 -12.59 -19.41
CA ARG A 796 -0.03 -11.36 -19.01
C ARG A 796 1.46 -11.51 -19.22
N VAL A 797 2.09 -10.44 -19.70
CA VAL A 797 3.53 -10.37 -19.98
C VAL A 797 4.08 -9.17 -19.23
N HIS A 798 5.15 -9.37 -18.49
CA HIS A 798 5.80 -8.34 -17.68
C HIS A 798 7.25 -8.18 -18.12
N TYR A 799 7.64 -7.01 -18.54
CA TYR A 799 9.01 -6.60 -18.79
C TYR A 799 9.47 -5.63 -17.69
N VAL A 800 10.56 -5.99 -17.02
CA VAL A 800 11.24 -5.14 -16.04
C VAL A 800 12.65 -4.88 -16.53
N GLY A 801 13.01 -3.63 -16.72
CA GLY A 801 14.32 -3.19 -17.15
C GLY A 801 15.40 -3.41 -16.09
N ARG A 802 16.65 -3.09 -16.43
CA ARG A 802 17.78 -3.17 -15.50
C ARG A 802 17.53 -2.27 -14.28
N ARG A 803 17.89 -2.77 -13.09
CA ARG A 803 17.83 -2.04 -11.82
C ARG A 803 19.24 -1.92 -11.25
N LEU A 804 19.63 -0.70 -10.86
CA LEU A 804 20.93 -0.43 -10.25
C LEU A 804 20.91 -0.86 -8.77
N LEU A 805 22.04 -1.32 -8.27
CA LEU A 805 22.23 -1.54 -6.83
C LEU A 805 22.54 -0.22 -6.14
N GLY A 806 22.12 -0.09 -4.87
CA GLY A 806 22.43 1.06 -4.05
C GLY A 806 23.94 1.15 -3.72
N PRO A 807 24.44 2.36 -3.41
CA PRO A 807 25.80 2.50 -2.91
C PRO A 807 26.00 1.66 -1.64
N GLY A 808 27.04 0.87 -1.59
CA GLY A 808 27.37 0.01 -0.44
C GLY A 808 26.77 -1.40 -0.45
N THR A 809 25.91 -1.72 -1.42
CA THR A 809 25.38 -3.10 -1.59
C THR A 809 26.31 -4.06 -2.31
N THR A 810 27.42 -3.59 -2.83
CA THR A 810 28.43 -4.42 -3.49
C THR A 810 29.33 -5.07 -2.46
N LEU A 811 29.19 -6.39 -2.29
CA LEU A 811 30.26 -7.15 -1.65
C LEU A 811 31.55 -6.98 -2.48
N PRO A 812 32.71 -6.78 -1.85
CA PRO A 812 33.99 -6.68 -2.56
C PRO A 812 34.28 -7.89 -3.45
N SER A 813 33.73 -9.07 -3.10
CA SER A 813 33.89 -10.33 -3.83
C SER A 813 33.04 -10.46 -5.11
N ALA A 814 32.06 -9.57 -5.30
CA ALA A 814 31.15 -9.62 -6.47
C ALA A 814 30.70 -8.19 -6.86
N PRO A 815 31.48 -7.48 -7.68
CA PRO A 815 31.14 -6.13 -8.12
C PRO A 815 29.98 -6.15 -9.14
N ILE A 816 28.75 -6.44 -8.66
CA ILE A 816 27.54 -6.40 -9.48
C ILE A 816 27.02 -4.98 -9.41
N SER A 817 27.02 -4.26 -10.53
CA SER A 817 26.53 -2.88 -10.61
C SER A 817 24.99 -2.77 -10.73
N GLY A 818 24.29 -3.88 -10.88
CA GLY A 818 22.86 -3.94 -11.07
C GLY A 818 22.33 -5.33 -11.34
N VAL A 819 21.03 -5.45 -11.40
CA VAL A 819 20.28 -6.66 -11.70
C VAL A 819 19.80 -6.60 -13.15
N ASP A 820 19.98 -7.69 -13.89
CA ASP A 820 19.64 -7.79 -15.30
C ASP A 820 18.13 -7.65 -15.55
N PRO A 821 17.74 -7.12 -16.72
CA PRO A 821 16.34 -7.06 -17.10
C PRO A 821 15.76 -8.46 -17.32
N TYR A 822 14.46 -8.59 -17.10
CA TYR A 822 13.76 -9.84 -17.33
C TYR A 822 12.39 -9.64 -17.97
N THR A 823 11.89 -10.72 -18.55
CA THR A 823 10.50 -10.85 -19.01
C THR A 823 9.91 -12.10 -18.38
N SER A 824 8.76 -11.96 -17.73
CA SER A 824 7.96 -13.09 -17.22
C SER A 824 6.59 -13.12 -17.87
N VAL A 825 5.96 -14.29 -17.84
CA VAL A 825 4.64 -14.51 -18.41
C VAL A 825 3.78 -15.24 -17.39
N ASP A 826 2.58 -14.72 -17.17
CA ASP A 826 1.57 -15.32 -16.31
C ASP A 826 0.34 -15.70 -17.14
N ALA A 827 -0.37 -16.75 -16.75
CA ALA A 827 -1.57 -17.21 -17.43
C ALA A 827 -2.63 -17.63 -16.41
N ALA A 828 -3.89 -17.35 -16.71
CA ALA A 828 -5.03 -17.87 -15.96
C ALA A 828 -6.06 -18.44 -16.92
N LEU A 829 -6.57 -19.62 -16.61
CA LEU A 829 -7.64 -20.29 -17.36
C LEU A 829 -8.74 -20.67 -16.39
N SER A 830 -9.96 -20.24 -16.63
CA SER A 830 -11.10 -20.55 -15.79
C SER A 830 -12.24 -21.15 -16.58
N TYR A 831 -12.96 -22.08 -15.95
CA TYR A 831 -14.15 -22.72 -16.45
C TYR A 831 -15.33 -22.46 -15.51
N ALA A 832 -16.33 -21.76 -16.01
CA ALA A 832 -17.53 -21.42 -15.24
C ALA A 832 -18.52 -22.60 -15.20
N ASP A 833 -19.28 -22.70 -14.11
CA ASP A 833 -20.32 -23.69 -13.86
C ASP A 833 -19.85 -25.17 -13.96
N ILE A 834 -18.64 -25.46 -13.48
CA ILE A 834 -18.17 -26.85 -13.33
C ILE A 834 -19.09 -27.63 -12.38
N LEU A 835 -19.53 -26.97 -11.32
CA LEU A 835 -20.70 -27.29 -10.49
C LEU A 835 -21.62 -26.07 -10.57
N PRO A 836 -22.94 -26.21 -10.34
CA PRO A 836 -23.85 -25.06 -10.37
C PRO A 836 -23.29 -23.88 -9.56
N HIS A 837 -23.19 -22.71 -10.21
CA HIS A 837 -22.72 -21.44 -9.63
C HIS A 837 -21.26 -21.46 -9.13
N SER A 838 -20.44 -22.33 -9.66
CA SER A 838 -19.03 -22.41 -9.30
C SER A 838 -18.11 -22.12 -10.50
N THR A 839 -16.89 -21.68 -10.22
CA THR A 839 -15.84 -21.45 -11.23
C THR A 839 -14.56 -22.12 -10.75
N LEU A 840 -13.99 -22.96 -11.61
CA LEU A 840 -12.67 -23.54 -11.41
C LEU A 840 -11.66 -22.73 -12.22
N GLN A 841 -10.58 -22.29 -11.58
CA GLN A 841 -9.52 -21.52 -12.23
C GLN A 841 -8.16 -22.14 -11.92
N LEU A 842 -7.37 -22.34 -12.99
CA LEU A 842 -5.95 -22.64 -12.91
C LEU A 842 -5.15 -21.39 -13.24
N THR A 843 -4.23 -20.99 -12.37
CA THR A 843 -3.34 -19.86 -12.59
C THR A 843 -1.89 -20.33 -12.54
N ALA A 844 -1.09 -19.91 -13.51
CA ALA A 844 0.35 -20.14 -13.58
C ALA A 844 1.06 -18.79 -13.54
N PHE A 845 1.93 -18.58 -12.55
CA PHE A 845 2.86 -17.45 -12.50
C PHE A 845 4.23 -17.92 -12.99
N ASN A 846 4.94 -17.00 -13.67
CA ASN A 846 6.23 -17.28 -14.27
C ASN A 846 6.18 -18.58 -15.11
N LEU A 847 5.25 -18.64 -16.05
CA LEU A 847 4.88 -19.83 -16.83
C LEU A 847 6.10 -20.56 -17.46
N PHE A 848 7.10 -19.80 -17.89
CA PHE A 848 8.31 -20.31 -18.53
C PHE A 848 9.48 -20.57 -17.56
N ASP A 849 9.24 -20.49 -16.25
CA ASP A 849 10.23 -20.76 -15.20
C ASP A 849 11.51 -19.92 -15.33
N LYS A 850 11.34 -18.65 -15.68
CA LYS A 850 12.45 -17.70 -15.82
C LYS A 850 13.09 -17.40 -14.47
N ASN A 851 14.39 -17.65 -14.33
CA ASN A 851 15.14 -17.13 -13.19
C ASN A 851 15.33 -15.62 -13.33
N TYR A 852 14.89 -14.88 -12.33
CA TYR A 852 15.06 -13.45 -12.24
C TYR A 852 15.27 -13.01 -10.80
N TYR A 853 15.87 -11.84 -10.61
CA TYR A 853 16.33 -11.38 -9.31
C TYR A 853 15.78 -9.99 -9.02
N ASP A 854 15.51 -9.71 -7.74
CA ASP A 854 15.35 -8.36 -7.24
C ASP A 854 16.67 -7.83 -6.67
N PRO A 855 16.96 -6.53 -6.77
CA PRO A 855 18.11 -5.95 -6.10
C PRO A 855 17.93 -6.08 -4.59
N ALA A 856 19.00 -6.44 -3.91
CA ALA A 856 19.03 -6.43 -2.47
C ALA A 856 19.37 -5.03 -1.94
N ASP A 857 18.96 -4.72 -0.71
CA ASP A 857 19.36 -3.49 -0.06
C ASP A 857 20.75 -3.62 0.61
N SER A 858 21.23 -2.51 1.16
CA SER A 858 22.54 -2.45 1.83
C SER A 858 22.66 -3.26 3.12
N LEU A 859 21.54 -3.73 3.67
CA LEU A 859 21.50 -4.52 4.89
C LEU A 859 21.58 -6.02 4.62
N THR A 860 21.45 -6.45 3.36
CA THR A 860 21.53 -7.87 2.99
C THR A 860 22.96 -8.31 2.67
N SER A 861 23.29 -9.53 3.02
CA SER A 861 24.61 -10.14 2.72
C SER A 861 24.76 -10.59 1.26
N VAL A 862 23.71 -10.49 0.46
CA VAL A 862 23.70 -10.85 -0.96
C VAL A 862 23.31 -9.64 -1.80
N PRO A 863 23.92 -9.44 -2.99
CA PRO A 863 23.64 -8.26 -3.82
C PRO A 863 22.30 -8.32 -4.55
N ARG A 864 21.69 -9.49 -4.63
CA ARG A 864 20.42 -9.73 -5.35
C ARG A 864 19.67 -10.91 -4.76
N ILE A 865 18.35 -10.89 -4.87
CA ILE A 865 17.45 -11.88 -4.30
C ILE A 865 16.72 -12.60 -5.43
N LEU A 866 16.92 -13.90 -5.54
CA LEU A 866 16.22 -14.72 -6.53
C LEU A 866 14.72 -14.74 -6.22
N GLN A 867 13.91 -14.56 -7.25
CA GLN A 867 12.46 -14.54 -7.15
C GLN A 867 11.87 -15.93 -7.46
N ALA A 868 10.57 -16.10 -7.12
CA ALA A 868 9.88 -17.37 -7.31
C ALA A 868 9.93 -17.85 -8.76
N GLY A 869 10.25 -19.13 -8.94
CA GLY A 869 10.12 -19.84 -10.21
C GLY A 869 8.66 -20.05 -10.59
N ARG A 870 8.40 -20.94 -11.57
CA ARG A 870 7.04 -21.27 -11.97
C ARG A 870 6.22 -21.81 -10.82
N THR A 871 5.06 -21.18 -10.58
CA THR A 871 4.10 -21.61 -9.56
C THR A 871 2.71 -21.80 -10.15
N LEU A 872 2.03 -22.85 -9.70
CA LEU A 872 0.68 -23.20 -10.14
C LEU A 872 -0.29 -23.13 -8.97
N PHE A 873 -1.46 -22.53 -9.19
CA PHE A 873 -2.55 -22.46 -8.23
C PHE A 873 -3.85 -22.92 -8.83
N LEU A 874 -4.60 -23.71 -8.08
CA LEU A 874 -5.96 -24.11 -8.40
C LEU A 874 -6.91 -23.43 -7.44
N ARG A 875 -7.93 -22.77 -7.99
CA ARG A 875 -8.95 -22.01 -7.25
C ARG A 875 -10.34 -22.53 -7.61
N LEU A 876 -11.13 -22.85 -6.61
CA LEU A 876 -12.56 -23.11 -6.75
C LEU A 876 -13.33 -21.99 -6.07
N SER A 877 -14.12 -21.27 -6.84
CA SER A 877 -15.00 -20.20 -6.35
C SER A 877 -16.44 -20.65 -6.44
N TYR A 878 -17.23 -20.29 -5.44
CA TYR A 878 -18.68 -20.55 -5.41
C TYR A 878 -19.41 -19.27 -5.06
N ARG A 879 -20.49 -19.01 -5.77
CA ARG A 879 -21.41 -17.91 -5.46
C ARG A 879 -22.82 -18.43 -5.35
N LEU A 880 -23.50 -18.13 -4.26
CA LEU A 880 -24.90 -18.55 -4.08
C LEU A 880 -25.73 -18.08 -5.30
N PRO A 881 -26.56 -18.96 -5.91
CA PRO A 881 -27.25 -18.61 -7.16
C PRO A 881 -28.02 -17.32 -7.06
N ARG A 882 -28.04 -16.56 -8.16
CA ARG A 882 -28.76 -15.29 -8.29
C ARG A 882 -30.27 -15.47 -8.27
#